data_67d880b22fb38f59c83a97d05e87c6d5
#
_entry.id   67d880b22fb38f59c83a97d05e87c6d5
#
_cell.length_a   1.000
_cell.length_b   1.000
_cell.length_c   1.000
_cell.angle_alpha   90.00
_cell.angle_beta   90.00
_cell.angle_gamma   90.00
#
_symmetry.space_group_name_H-M   'P 1'
#
loop_
_entity.id
_entity.type
_entity.pdbx_description
1 polymer ?
#
loop_
_entity_poly.entity_id
_entity_poly.type
_entity_poly.pdbx_seq_one_letter_code
_entity_poly.pdbx_strand_id
1 'polypeptide(L)'
;MIARYTPWWIVQQIDLNSASRRPIRLVLINPRCPESFWSFRWALRELLPDKRAINPPLGLATLAALTPVDWKISIYDENIEPLPTHPDADIIGIGGMAVQFHRQRELLHYYREKGYHVVIGGSYASLSPSAYEGLADTVIVGEAELIWPAFCRDYEFGVPGRQYHQPDPVDLRHTPTPRFDLLKLSSYTTASLQFSRGCPYLCEFCDIPVLFGRKPRTKTLAQVHNELEALRPTGVHNVFFVDDNLIGYRPRAKALLEFLAEYQRTHNYPFSFGTEVSVNLATDPELLTRLRAAGFRWVFLGIETPDTASLTEAGKKQNLRSNLLDAVRVFYQNGIDVFSGFIVGFDHDTAETFERQYRFIEASGIQVAMLGLLTAVPRTPLYERLERNHRLRQDVQPGDNTGGQTNVVPLRMTYDEMTAGYAALCERLTTHRAIAARIRNKLRYYRESPVPRQMDGHEPRSVLWRLITRGISKGGLGCVAAFLWSLCRVRPSLWYLACQDWAAGFSIREYTRRYIQDPSLKERMLAEHYLSKLAHKLKNPIMNGFCRIDLEQFTKPVRLRMVIEQSCGSVDLKAALRTLDHLLHGFRTLTLVLVLKELPTGCNVYVRQWLDRLGHYSDRVTVEWEEALMHGIDSSRVAVTTRTSG
;
A
#
# COMPACT_ATOMS: atom_id res chain seq x y z
N MET A 1 -36.48 32.61 20.40
CA MET A 1 -37.47 31.53 20.52
C MET A 1 -36.82 30.39 21.31
N ILE A 2 -37.44 29.96 22.34
CA ILE A 2 -36.98 29.33 23.57
C ILE A 2 -36.33 27.96 23.30
N ALA A 3 -35.04 27.82 23.59
CA ALA A 3 -34.38 26.52 23.69
C ALA A 3 -34.80 25.88 25.02
N ARG A 4 -35.51 24.77 24.98
CA ARG A 4 -35.88 23.99 26.15
C ARG A 4 -34.65 23.26 26.69
N TYR A 5 -34.16 23.70 27.83
CA TYR A 5 -33.19 22.97 28.64
C TYR A 5 -33.83 21.68 29.16
N THR A 6 -33.34 20.53 28.78
CA THR A 6 -33.64 19.26 29.43
C THR A 6 -32.82 19.19 30.73
N PRO A 7 -33.43 19.01 31.92
CA PRO A 7 -32.70 19.01 33.19
C PRO A 7 -31.72 17.82 33.26
N TRP A 8 -30.51 18.08 33.76
CA TRP A 8 -29.39 17.10 33.86
C TRP A 8 -29.70 15.86 34.72
N TRP A 9 -30.69 15.86 35.57
CA TRP A 9 -31.11 14.70 36.37
C TRP A 9 -31.90 13.63 35.56
N ILE A 10 -32.40 13.95 34.36
CA ILE A 10 -33.02 12.96 33.45
C ILE A 10 -31.96 12.07 32.82
N VAL A 11 -30.71 12.53 32.73
CA VAL A 11 -29.58 11.77 32.16
C VAL A 11 -29.08 10.68 33.13
N GLN A 12 -29.32 10.84 34.45
CA GLN A 12 -28.87 9.86 35.44
C GLN A 12 -29.81 8.64 35.64
N GLN A 13 -30.99 8.61 35.05
CA GLN A 13 -31.92 7.47 35.20
C GLN A 13 -31.84 6.43 34.04
N ILE A 14 -31.00 6.66 33.06
CA ILE A 14 -30.82 5.69 31.93
C ILE A 14 -29.71 4.65 32.23
N ASP A 15 -28.94 4.82 33.29
CA ASP A 15 -27.72 4.06 33.55
C ASP A 15 -27.90 2.81 34.44
N LEU A 16 -29.10 2.36 34.73
CA LEU A 16 -29.33 1.20 35.60
C LEU A 16 -29.50 -0.16 34.85
N ASN A 17 -29.29 -0.21 33.52
CA ASN A 17 -29.37 -1.45 32.77
C ASN A 17 -28.02 -1.88 32.12
N SER A 18 -26.88 -1.28 32.48
CA SER A 18 -25.57 -1.61 31.92
C SER A 18 -24.94 -2.92 32.49
N ALA A 19 -25.53 -3.49 33.56
CA ALA A 19 -24.92 -4.61 34.27
C ALA A 19 -25.10 -6.00 33.61
N SER A 20 -25.72 -6.13 32.42
CA SER A 20 -25.95 -7.44 31.77
C SER A 20 -25.65 -7.49 30.26
N ARG A 21 -25.17 -6.43 29.65
CA ARG A 21 -24.78 -6.51 28.22
C ARG A 21 -23.40 -7.17 28.10
N ARG A 22 -23.33 -8.24 27.32
CA ARG A 22 -22.03 -8.82 26.95
C ARG A 22 -21.14 -7.74 26.30
N PRO A 23 -19.82 -7.76 26.55
CA PRO A 23 -18.91 -6.80 25.92
C PRO A 23 -18.99 -6.90 24.40
N ILE A 24 -19.06 -5.75 23.72
CA ILE A 24 -19.01 -5.69 22.25
C ILE A 24 -17.65 -6.16 21.78
N ARG A 25 -17.63 -6.94 20.70
CA ARG A 25 -16.43 -7.54 20.13
C ARG A 25 -16.11 -6.90 18.80
N LEU A 26 -14.97 -6.26 18.74
CA LEU A 26 -14.47 -5.55 17.58
C LEU A 26 -13.27 -6.32 16.98
N VAL A 27 -13.34 -6.65 15.71
CA VAL A 27 -12.21 -7.14 14.93
C VAL A 27 -11.78 -6.05 13.95
N LEU A 28 -10.53 -5.60 14.07
CA LEU A 28 -9.91 -4.66 13.15
C LEU A 28 -9.02 -5.41 12.15
N ILE A 29 -9.17 -5.13 10.87
CA ILE A 29 -8.46 -5.81 9.80
C ILE A 29 -7.64 -4.83 8.98
N ASN A 30 -6.33 -5.15 8.84
CA ASN A 30 -5.47 -4.58 7.81
C ASN A 30 -5.48 -5.51 6.60
N PRO A 31 -6.11 -5.15 5.48
CA PRO A 31 -6.13 -5.99 4.29
C PRO A 31 -4.73 -6.19 3.71
N ARG A 32 -4.55 -7.28 2.99
CA ARG A 32 -3.31 -7.56 2.27
C ARG A 32 -2.98 -6.45 1.27
N CYS A 33 -1.74 -5.94 1.37
CA CYS A 33 -1.18 -5.08 0.34
C CYS A 33 -0.73 -5.90 -0.87
N PRO A 34 -0.93 -5.43 -2.10
CA PRO A 34 -0.27 -6.02 -3.26
C PRO A 34 1.25 -5.95 -3.08
N GLU A 35 1.96 -6.90 -3.69
CA GLU A 35 3.42 -6.87 -3.67
C GLU A 35 3.93 -5.65 -4.45
N SER A 36 4.90 -4.94 -3.87
CA SER A 36 5.48 -3.73 -4.44
C SER A 36 6.97 -3.65 -4.08
N PHE A 37 7.66 -2.62 -4.53
CA PHE A 37 9.04 -2.35 -4.08
C PHE A 37 9.17 -2.24 -2.56
N TRP A 38 8.13 -1.76 -1.87
CA TRP A 38 8.07 -1.63 -0.41
C TRP A 38 7.97 -2.95 0.34
N SER A 39 7.58 -4.03 -0.34
CA SER A 39 7.33 -5.31 0.31
C SER A 39 8.62 -6.01 0.76
N PHE A 40 9.76 -5.74 0.12
CA PHE A 40 11.05 -6.41 0.36
C PHE A 40 10.95 -7.92 0.53
N ARG A 41 9.99 -8.53 -0.18
CA ARG A 41 9.55 -9.92 0.03
C ARG A 41 10.68 -10.93 -0.06
N TRP A 42 11.61 -10.73 -1.01
CA TRP A 42 12.76 -11.62 -1.15
C TRP A 42 13.62 -11.61 0.13
N ALA A 43 13.96 -10.44 0.66
CA ALA A 43 14.77 -10.32 1.86
C ALA A 43 14.06 -10.91 3.08
N LEU A 44 12.77 -10.66 3.25
CA LEU A 44 11.99 -11.23 4.35
C LEU A 44 11.98 -12.76 4.26
N ARG A 45 11.65 -13.34 3.10
CA ARG A 45 11.55 -14.78 2.92
C ARG A 45 12.91 -15.49 3.04
N GLU A 46 13.95 -14.95 2.42
CA GLU A 46 15.23 -15.63 2.28
C GLU A 46 16.20 -15.31 3.43
N LEU A 47 16.17 -14.11 3.98
CA LEU A 47 17.13 -13.66 4.99
C LEU A 47 16.55 -13.63 6.40
N LEU A 48 15.29 -13.25 6.55
CA LEU A 48 14.61 -13.01 7.81
C LEU A 48 13.31 -13.85 7.93
N PRO A 49 13.38 -15.17 7.98
CA PRO A 49 12.21 -16.05 7.86
C PRO A 49 11.17 -15.87 8.97
N ASP A 50 11.54 -15.28 10.11
CA ASP A 50 10.64 -14.98 11.22
C ASP A 50 9.87 -13.66 11.00
N LYS A 51 10.29 -12.84 10.02
CA LYS A 51 9.64 -11.59 9.65
C LYS A 51 8.72 -11.80 8.44
N ARG A 52 7.54 -11.20 8.49
CA ARG A 52 6.50 -11.33 7.46
C ARG A 52 6.24 -10.04 6.70
N ALA A 53 6.36 -8.88 7.40
CA ALA A 53 6.11 -7.55 6.84
C ALA A 53 7.12 -6.54 7.40
N ILE A 54 7.15 -5.35 6.80
CA ILE A 54 8.05 -4.27 7.22
C ILE A 54 7.45 -3.49 8.39
N ASN A 55 6.26 -2.90 8.21
CA ASN A 55 5.64 -2.00 9.17
C ASN A 55 4.30 -2.55 9.67
N PRO A 56 3.99 -2.44 10.98
CA PRO A 56 2.70 -2.78 11.53
C PRO A 56 1.64 -1.68 11.21
N PRO A 57 0.34 -2.03 11.26
CA PRO A 57 -0.76 -1.08 11.00
C PRO A 57 -1.00 -0.14 12.19
N LEU A 58 -0.19 0.91 12.33
CA LEU A 58 -0.26 1.90 13.44
C LEU A 58 -1.66 2.51 13.60
N GLY A 59 -2.33 2.84 12.49
CA GLY A 59 -3.66 3.43 12.51
C GLY A 59 -4.70 2.55 13.21
N LEU A 60 -4.64 1.23 13.02
CA LEU A 60 -5.55 0.30 13.69
C LEU A 60 -5.25 0.17 15.18
N ALA A 61 -3.97 0.19 15.56
CA ALA A 61 -3.58 0.20 16.98
C ALA A 61 -4.01 1.51 17.69
N THR A 62 -3.96 2.64 16.99
CA THR A 62 -4.48 3.92 17.48
C THR A 62 -6.00 3.88 17.61
N LEU A 63 -6.70 3.34 16.63
CA LEU A 63 -8.15 3.17 16.65
C LEU A 63 -8.59 2.28 17.82
N ALA A 64 -7.86 1.20 18.07
CA ALA A 64 -8.09 0.32 19.22
C ALA A 64 -7.94 1.06 20.56
N ALA A 65 -7.01 2.02 20.65
CA ALA A 65 -6.85 2.84 21.86
C ALA A 65 -7.93 3.91 22.04
N LEU A 66 -8.67 4.26 20.99
CA LEU A 66 -9.82 5.16 21.01
C LEU A 66 -11.15 4.42 21.27
N THR A 67 -11.13 3.11 21.25
CA THR A 67 -12.32 2.25 21.46
C THR A 67 -12.60 2.11 22.97
N PRO A 68 -13.87 2.04 23.42
CA PRO A 68 -14.21 1.86 24.81
C PRO A 68 -13.47 0.68 25.46
N VAL A 69 -13.06 0.86 26.71
CA VAL A 69 -12.18 -0.09 27.43
C VAL A 69 -12.83 -1.43 27.71
N ASP A 70 -14.13 -1.50 27.79
CA ASP A 70 -14.95 -2.69 28.03
C ASP A 70 -15.21 -3.51 26.75
N TRP A 71 -14.86 -2.97 25.56
CA TRP A 71 -14.94 -3.74 24.32
C TRP A 71 -13.79 -4.73 24.21
N LYS A 72 -14.06 -5.90 23.65
CA LYS A 72 -13.02 -6.89 23.31
C LYS A 72 -12.51 -6.61 21.90
N ILE A 73 -11.21 -6.30 21.77
CA ILE A 73 -10.62 -5.89 20.50
C ILE A 73 -9.59 -6.93 20.07
N SER A 74 -9.60 -7.26 18.78
CA SER A 74 -8.54 -8.01 18.10
C SER A 74 -8.13 -7.31 16.81
N ILE A 75 -6.82 -7.31 16.51
CA ILE A 75 -6.27 -6.77 15.27
C ILE A 75 -5.70 -7.93 14.46
N TYR A 76 -6.14 -8.06 13.21
CA TYR A 76 -5.60 -8.99 12.23
C TYR A 76 -4.95 -8.24 11.08
N ASP A 77 -3.72 -8.61 10.77
CA ASP A 77 -3.01 -8.11 9.58
C ASP A 77 -2.85 -9.24 8.57
N GLU A 78 -3.57 -9.16 7.45
CA GLU A 78 -3.53 -10.17 6.38
C GLU A 78 -2.15 -10.27 5.71
N ASN A 79 -1.24 -9.31 5.95
CA ASN A 79 0.13 -9.36 5.44
C ASN A 79 1.00 -10.35 6.23
N ILE A 80 0.61 -10.70 7.45
CA ILE A 80 1.40 -11.58 8.33
C ILE A 80 0.67 -12.87 8.71
N GLU A 81 -0.66 -12.90 8.66
CA GLU A 81 -1.47 -14.04 9.08
C GLU A 81 -2.77 -14.18 8.27
N PRO A 82 -3.35 -15.39 8.20
CA PRO A 82 -4.66 -15.59 7.58
C PRO A 82 -5.77 -14.92 8.40
N LEU A 83 -6.77 -14.38 7.70
CA LEU A 83 -7.95 -13.80 8.35
C LEU A 83 -8.92 -14.89 8.83
N PRO A 84 -9.59 -14.69 9.98
CA PRO A 84 -10.62 -15.61 10.45
C PRO A 84 -11.85 -15.55 9.53
N THR A 85 -12.34 -16.70 9.12
CA THR A 85 -13.52 -16.81 8.25
C THR A 85 -14.83 -16.55 9.00
N HIS A 86 -14.88 -16.85 10.29
CA HIS A 86 -16.03 -16.62 11.19
C HIS A 86 -15.51 -16.11 12.53
N PRO A 87 -15.06 -14.82 12.58
CA PRO A 87 -14.58 -14.26 13.84
C PRO A 87 -15.72 -14.16 14.86
N ASP A 88 -15.38 -14.33 16.12
CA ASP A 88 -16.28 -14.01 17.23
C ASP A 88 -16.31 -12.50 17.42
N ALA A 89 -17.12 -11.81 16.60
CA ALA A 89 -17.19 -10.36 16.52
C ALA A 89 -18.63 -9.87 16.33
N ASP A 90 -18.89 -8.66 16.76
CA ASP A 90 -20.12 -7.91 16.48
C ASP A 90 -19.86 -6.88 15.36
N ILE A 91 -18.62 -6.37 15.30
CA ILE A 91 -18.18 -5.36 14.33
C ILE A 91 -16.88 -5.83 13.66
N ILE A 92 -16.81 -5.66 12.35
CA ILE A 92 -15.58 -5.81 11.56
C ILE A 92 -15.19 -4.43 11.03
N GLY A 93 -14.10 -3.87 11.55
CA GLY A 93 -13.51 -2.62 11.08
C GLY A 93 -12.37 -2.91 10.09
N ILE A 94 -12.45 -2.37 8.88
CA ILE A 94 -11.45 -2.55 7.83
C ILE A 94 -10.76 -1.21 7.60
N GLY A 95 -9.43 -1.19 7.66
CA GLY A 95 -8.61 -0.01 7.34
C GLY A 95 -7.94 -0.13 6.00
N GLY A 96 -7.15 0.88 5.61
CA GLY A 96 -6.21 0.76 4.52
C GLY A 96 -6.13 1.93 3.55
N MET A 97 -5.31 1.74 2.53
CA MET A 97 -4.94 2.72 1.51
C MET A 97 -5.56 2.35 0.16
N ALA A 98 -5.41 3.24 -0.84
CA ALA A 98 -5.91 3.04 -2.20
C ALA A 98 -5.43 1.72 -2.85
N VAL A 99 -4.19 1.33 -2.62
CA VAL A 99 -3.62 0.06 -3.12
C VAL A 99 -4.34 -1.19 -2.61
N GLN A 100 -5.05 -1.10 -1.48
CA GLN A 100 -5.78 -2.19 -0.85
C GLN A 100 -7.25 -2.23 -1.25
N PHE A 101 -7.74 -1.28 -2.06
CA PHE A 101 -9.17 -1.08 -2.34
C PHE A 101 -9.88 -2.34 -2.86
N HIS A 102 -9.28 -3.07 -3.79
CA HIS A 102 -9.87 -4.31 -4.29
C HIS A 102 -10.09 -5.32 -3.16
N ARG A 103 -9.07 -5.48 -2.30
CA ARG A 103 -9.17 -6.41 -1.17
C ARG A 103 -10.14 -5.93 -0.09
N GLN A 104 -10.22 -4.63 0.13
CA GLN A 104 -11.24 -4.04 1.02
C GLN A 104 -12.65 -4.38 0.55
N ARG A 105 -12.95 -4.23 -0.75
CA ARG A 105 -14.26 -4.57 -1.31
C ARG A 105 -14.62 -6.05 -1.12
N GLU A 106 -13.68 -6.96 -1.38
CA GLU A 106 -13.87 -8.39 -1.17
C GLU A 106 -14.20 -8.70 0.30
N LEU A 107 -13.46 -8.12 1.23
CA LEU A 107 -13.64 -8.35 2.67
C LEU A 107 -14.96 -7.74 3.18
N LEU A 108 -15.30 -6.52 2.74
CA LEU A 108 -16.56 -5.87 3.10
C LEU A 108 -17.75 -6.72 2.66
N HIS A 109 -17.75 -7.17 1.41
CA HIS A 109 -18.78 -8.04 0.88
C HIS A 109 -18.87 -9.36 1.67
N TYR A 110 -17.72 -10.03 1.87
CA TYR A 110 -17.63 -11.31 2.56
C TYR A 110 -18.19 -11.27 3.99
N TYR A 111 -17.76 -10.28 4.81
CA TYR A 111 -18.21 -10.21 6.20
C TYR A 111 -19.63 -9.67 6.32
N ARG A 112 -20.06 -8.78 5.43
CA ARG A 112 -21.44 -8.28 5.42
C ARG A 112 -22.45 -9.36 5.06
N GLU A 113 -22.17 -10.22 4.08
CA GLU A 113 -22.99 -11.37 3.73
C GLU A 113 -23.14 -12.36 4.90
N LYS A 114 -22.18 -12.37 5.83
CA LYS A 114 -22.23 -13.19 7.04
C LYS A 114 -22.96 -12.51 8.22
N GLY A 115 -23.51 -11.33 8.02
CA GLY A 115 -24.29 -10.61 9.01
C GLY A 115 -23.52 -9.78 10.02
N TYR A 116 -22.19 -9.55 9.81
CA TYR A 116 -21.41 -8.65 10.63
C TYR A 116 -21.72 -7.18 10.27
N HIS A 117 -21.69 -6.29 11.27
CA HIS A 117 -21.67 -4.86 11.00
C HIS A 117 -20.28 -4.47 10.49
N VAL A 118 -20.19 -4.02 9.21
CA VAL A 118 -18.90 -3.72 8.59
C VAL A 118 -18.64 -2.22 8.52
N VAL A 119 -17.47 -1.83 9.01
CA VAL A 119 -17.00 -0.44 9.05
C VAL A 119 -15.76 -0.29 8.18
N ILE A 120 -15.70 0.74 7.36
CA ILE A 120 -14.52 1.07 6.55
C ILE A 120 -13.95 2.43 6.93
N GLY A 121 -12.63 2.53 6.97
CA GLY A 121 -11.90 3.78 7.18
C GLY A 121 -10.52 3.77 6.54
N GLY A 122 -9.75 4.81 6.83
CA GLY A 122 -8.40 4.99 6.31
C GLY A 122 -8.31 6.03 5.20
N SER A 123 -7.12 6.18 4.61
CA SER A 123 -6.84 7.27 3.67
C SER A 123 -7.72 7.23 2.43
N TYR A 124 -7.93 6.05 1.84
CA TYR A 124 -8.74 5.97 0.62
C TYR A 124 -10.23 6.17 0.88
N ALA A 125 -10.77 5.69 2.01
CA ALA A 125 -12.14 5.97 2.41
C ALA A 125 -12.35 7.48 2.65
N SER A 126 -11.32 8.18 3.10
CA SER A 126 -11.35 9.64 3.28
C SER A 126 -11.24 10.41 1.96
N LEU A 127 -10.50 9.90 0.97
CA LEU A 127 -10.37 10.51 -0.36
C LEU A 127 -11.56 10.22 -1.28
N SER A 128 -12.13 9.03 -1.19
CA SER A 128 -13.20 8.55 -2.08
C SER A 128 -14.28 7.79 -1.30
N PRO A 129 -15.03 8.46 -0.41
CA PRO A 129 -16.05 7.80 0.41
C PRO A 129 -17.17 7.19 -0.45
N SER A 130 -17.51 7.79 -1.58
CA SER A 130 -18.51 7.27 -2.51
C SER A 130 -18.14 5.92 -3.13
N ALA A 131 -16.85 5.57 -3.18
CA ALA A 131 -16.41 4.25 -3.65
C ALA A 131 -16.86 3.10 -2.73
N TYR A 132 -17.30 3.41 -1.52
CA TYR A 132 -17.75 2.43 -0.52
C TYR A 132 -19.27 2.46 -0.27
N GLU A 133 -20.02 3.30 -1.00
CA GLU A 133 -21.47 3.34 -0.92
C GLU A 133 -22.07 1.97 -1.24
N GLY A 134 -22.94 1.49 -0.36
CA GLY A 134 -23.56 0.17 -0.49
C GLY A 134 -22.65 -1.02 -0.14
N LEU A 135 -21.34 -0.81 0.08
CA LEU A 135 -20.39 -1.86 0.45
C LEU A 135 -20.21 -1.99 1.97
N ALA A 136 -20.16 -0.89 2.70
CA ALA A 136 -20.04 -0.86 4.14
C ALA A 136 -21.34 -0.37 4.80
N ASP A 137 -21.55 -0.78 6.06
CA ASP A 137 -22.66 -0.26 6.87
C ASP A 137 -22.32 1.12 7.43
N THR A 138 -21.04 1.36 7.75
CA THR A 138 -20.53 2.65 8.22
C THR A 138 -19.20 3.00 7.52
N VAL A 139 -19.08 4.27 7.08
CA VAL A 139 -17.86 4.83 6.49
C VAL A 139 -17.29 5.91 7.43
N ILE A 140 -16.02 5.76 7.83
CA ILE A 140 -15.28 6.74 8.64
C ILE A 140 -14.43 7.60 7.70
N VAL A 141 -14.70 8.90 7.62
CA VAL A 141 -14.09 9.84 6.68
C VAL A 141 -13.28 10.89 7.43
N GLY A 142 -11.98 10.93 7.23
CA GLY A 142 -11.05 11.81 7.92
C GLY A 142 -10.34 11.16 9.12
N GLU A 143 -9.82 12.00 10.01
CA GLU A 143 -9.07 11.56 11.19
C GLU A 143 -10.03 11.02 12.26
N ALA A 144 -9.74 9.85 12.82
CA ALA A 144 -10.69 9.08 13.62
C ALA A 144 -10.81 9.51 15.10
N GLU A 145 -9.90 10.34 15.60
CA GLU A 145 -9.77 10.65 17.02
C GLU A 145 -11.07 11.15 17.68
N LEU A 146 -11.89 11.89 16.95
CA LEU A 146 -13.16 12.44 17.48
C LEU A 146 -14.38 11.65 17.00
N ILE A 147 -14.36 11.15 15.77
CA ILE A 147 -15.52 10.52 15.14
C ILE A 147 -15.64 9.03 15.44
N TRP A 148 -14.53 8.34 15.75
CA TRP A 148 -14.58 6.94 16.16
C TRP A 148 -15.27 6.74 17.52
N PRO A 149 -14.94 7.53 18.57
CA PRO A 149 -15.71 7.47 19.82
C PRO A 149 -17.19 7.83 19.67
N ALA A 150 -17.54 8.69 18.70
CA ALA A 150 -18.93 9.00 18.39
C ALA A 150 -19.64 7.77 17.79
N PHE A 151 -19.00 7.11 16.80
CA PHE A 151 -19.51 5.85 16.24
C PHE A 151 -19.70 4.78 17.33
N CYS A 152 -18.71 4.60 18.21
CA CYS A 152 -18.81 3.60 19.29
C CYS A 152 -20.06 3.85 20.18
N ARG A 153 -20.29 5.10 20.61
CA ARG A 153 -21.48 5.46 21.39
C ARG A 153 -22.77 5.15 20.62
N ASP A 154 -22.87 5.60 19.38
CA ASP A 154 -24.07 5.40 18.57
C ASP A 154 -24.34 3.91 18.34
N TYR A 155 -23.27 3.11 18.18
CA TYR A 155 -23.40 1.66 18.06
C TYR A 155 -23.92 1.02 19.35
N GLU A 156 -23.44 1.42 20.51
CA GLU A 156 -23.95 0.97 21.82
C GLU A 156 -25.43 1.29 22.01
N PHE A 157 -25.88 2.43 21.50
CA PHE A 157 -27.30 2.81 21.51
C PHE A 157 -28.12 2.12 20.40
N GLY A 158 -27.50 1.35 19.51
CA GLY A 158 -28.19 0.65 18.41
C GLY A 158 -28.60 1.54 17.24
N VAL A 159 -27.99 2.72 17.12
CA VAL A 159 -28.29 3.73 16.08
C VAL A 159 -27.04 4.21 15.32
N PRO A 160 -26.13 3.31 14.87
CA PRO A 160 -24.93 3.74 14.18
C PRO A 160 -25.28 4.44 12.87
N GLY A 161 -24.59 5.57 12.61
CA GLY A 161 -24.72 6.32 11.38
C GLY A 161 -24.04 5.60 10.19
N ARG A 162 -24.53 5.87 8.99
CA ARG A 162 -23.91 5.35 7.76
C ARG A 162 -22.56 5.98 7.45
N GLN A 163 -22.33 7.22 7.91
CA GLN A 163 -21.07 7.95 7.71
C GLN A 163 -20.79 8.87 8.89
N TYR A 164 -19.52 8.86 9.30
CA TYR A 164 -18.96 9.83 10.26
C TYR A 164 -17.87 10.60 9.54
N HIS A 165 -17.94 11.92 9.56
CA HIS A 165 -17.01 12.78 8.82
C HIS A 165 -16.36 13.80 9.75
N GLN A 166 -15.02 13.82 9.73
CA GLN A 166 -14.17 14.81 10.39
C GLN A 166 -13.63 15.78 9.33
N PRO A 167 -14.26 16.97 9.17
CA PRO A 167 -13.85 17.90 8.10
C PRO A 167 -12.56 18.64 8.42
N ASP A 168 -12.35 18.97 9.70
CA ASP A 168 -11.21 19.75 10.16
C ASP A 168 -10.09 18.87 10.74
N PRO A 169 -8.82 19.25 10.55
CA PRO A 169 -7.70 18.54 11.12
C PRO A 169 -7.74 18.47 12.65
N VAL A 170 -7.55 17.27 13.21
CA VAL A 170 -7.60 17.02 14.66
C VAL A 170 -6.36 17.53 15.37
N ASP A 171 -6.50 18.03 16.61
CA ASP A 171 -5.35 18.30 17.47
C ASP A 171 -4.75 16.98 17.98
N LEU A 172 -3.49 16.70 17.61
CA LEU A 172 -2.82 15.45 17.95
C LEU A 172 -2.58 15.22 19.43
N ARG A 173 -2.80 16.23 20.29
CA ARG A 173 -2.83 16.04 21.74
C ARG A 173 -3.93 15.09 22.21
N HIS A 174 -4.96 14.89 21.39
CA HIS A 174 -6.04 13.93 21.64
C HIS A 174 -5.71 12.50 21.18
N THR A 175 -4.62 12.30 20.42
CA THR A 175 -4.21 10.98 19.95
C THR A 175 -3.64 10.16 21.12
N PRO A 176 -4.23 9.00 21.47
CA PRO A 176 -3.73 8.17 22.57
C PRO A 176 -2.46 7.41 22.17
N THR A 177 -1.80 6.81 23.16
CA THR A 177 -0.75 5.79 22.91
C THR A 177 -1.39 4.59 22.19
N PRO A 178 -0.87 4.17 21.04
CA PRO A 178 -1.43 3.04 20.30
C PRO A 178 -1.38 1.73 21.11
N ARG A 179 -2.34 0.84 20.89
CA ARG A 179 -2.39 -0.49 21.50
C ARG A 179 -1.38 -1.43 20.83
N PHE A 180 -0.08 -1.19 21.08
CA PHE A 180 1.01 -2.03 20.58
C PHE A 180 0.93 -3.48 21.07
N ASP A 181 0.31 -3.68 22.21
CA ASP A 181 0.05 -4.99 22.80
C ASP A 181 -0.88 -5.88 21.95
N LEU A 182 -1.72 -5.29 21.10
CA LEU A 182 -2.57 -6.02 20.15
C LEU A 182 -1.86 -6.33 18.82
N LEU A 183 -0.65 -5.84 18.61
CA LEU A 183 0.13 -6.08 17.40
C LEU A 183 1.15 -7.23 17.61
N LYS A 184 1.28 -8.10 16.63
CA LYS A 184 2.31 -9.16 16.60
C LYS A 184 3.66 -8.59 16.15
N LEU A 185 4.23 -7.66 16.95
CA LEU A 185 5.43 -6.88 16.59
C LEU A 185 6.62 -7.75 16.19
N SER A 186 6.77 -8.96 16.74
CA SER A 186 7.82 -9.90 16.35
C SER A 186 7.79 -10.29 14.86
N SER A 187 6.64 -10.18 14.19
CA SER A 187 6.47 -10.51 12.77
C SER A 187 6.90 -9.38 11.82
N TYR A 188 7.22 -8.18 12.35
CA TYR A 188 7.63 -7.02 11.55
C TYR A 188 9.11 -6.70 11.73
N THR A 189 9.70 -6.03 10.74
CA THR A 189 11.10 -5.58 10.83
C THR A 189 11.24 -4.25 11.59
N THR A 190 10.16 -3.48 11.70
CA THR A 190 10.12 -2.19 12.39
C THR A 190 8.85 -2.09 13.24
N ALA A 191 8.85 -1.21 14.25
CA ALA A 191 7.63 -0.62 14.78
C ALA A 191 7.36 0.72 14.09
N SER A 192 6.13 1.20 14.16
CA SER A 192 5.74 2.51 13.63
C SER A 192 5.38 3.47 14.75
N LEU A 193 5.88 4.70 14.68
CA LEU A 193 5.47 5.83 15.50
C LEU A 193 5.05 6.99 14.58
N GLN A 194 4.28 7.91 15.10
CA GLN A 194 3.94 9.15 14.40
C GLN A 194 4.05 10.32 15.36
N PHE A 195 4.87 11.32 15.01
CA PHE A 195 4.98 12.56 15.76
C PHE A 195 4.12 13.67 15.18
N SER A 196 4.09 13.79 13.85
CA SER A 196 3.38 14.86 13.16
C SER A 196 2.49 14.36 12.02
N ARG A 197 1.46 15.14 11.68
CA ARG A 197 0.62 15.01 10.48
C ARG A 197 0.52 16.33 9.76
N GLY A 198 0.49 16.27 8.42
CA GLY A 198 0.41 17.41 7.53
C GLY A 198 1.77 17.88 7.03
N CYS A 199 1.79 18.48 5.84
CA CYS A 199 3.00 18.91 5.16
C CYS A 199 2.83 20.34 4.63
N PRO A 200 3.81 21.26 4.83
CA PRO A 200 3.66 22.65 4.41
C PRO A 200 3.74 22.85 2.88
N TYR A 201 4.22 21.83 2.16
CA TYR A 201 4.40 21.88 0.71
C TYR A 201 3.10 21.56 -0.04
N LEU A 202 3.05 21.99 -1.31
CA LEU A 202 1.93 21.80 -2.23
C LEU A 202 2.41 21.07 -3.49
N CYS A 203 2.87 19.84 -3.32
CA CYS A 203 3.15 19.00 -4.46
C CYS A 203 1.83 18.60 -5.13
N GLU A 204 1.69 18.83 -6.42
CA GLU A 204 0.42 18.67 -7.16
C GLU A 204 -0.17 17.26 -7.07
N PHE A 205 0.69 16.25 -7.02
CA PHE A 205 0.31 14.84 -6.99
C PHE A 205 0.03 14.28 -5.58
N CYS A 206 0.35 15.05 -4.52
CA CYS A 206 0.35 14.55 -3.15
C CYS A 206 -1.03 14.71 -2.50
N ASP A 207 -1.51 13.65 -1.87
CA ASP A 207 -2.77 13.59 -1.14
C ASP A 207 -2.68 14.09 0.31
N ILE A 208 -1.47 14.22 0.88
CA ILE A 208 -1.26 14.65 2.26
C ILE A 208 -1.91 16.01 2.57
N PRO A 209 -1.79 17.06 1.74
CA PRO A 209 -2.49 18.32 1.99
C PRO A 209 -4.02 18.19 2.01
N VAL A 210 -4.56 17.21 1.29
CA VAL A 210 -6.00 16.91 1.23
C VAL A 210 -6.46 16.16 2.47
N LEU A 211 -5.66 15.19 2.93
CA LEU A 211 -5.99 14.34 4.08
C LEU A 211 -5.74 15.03 5.42
N PHE A 212 -4.58 15.67 5.58
CA PHE A 212 -4.09 16.15 6.88
C PHE A 212 -3.82 17.65 6.92
N GLY A 213 -4.01 18.35 5.80
CA GLY A 213 -3.81 19.79 5.70
C GLY A 213 -2.34 20.20 5.56
N ARG A 214 -2.14 21.51 5.39
CA ARG A 214 -0.83 22.12 5.12
C ARG A 214 -0.09 22.60 6.37
N LYS A 215 -0.75 22.67 7.51
CA LYS A 215 -0.15 23.09 8.77
C LYS A 215 0.24 21.86 9.57
N PRO A 216 1.54 21.53 9.68
CA PRO A 216 1.97 20.40 10.48
C PRO A 216 1.52 20.53 11.93
N ARG A 217 0.85 19.51 12.44
CA ARG A 217 0.41 19.37 13.82
C ARG A 217 1.26 18.29 14.49
N THR A 218 1.59 18.43 15.75
CA THR A 218 2.49 17.52 16.44
C THR A 218 1.89 16.99 17.72
N LYS A 219 2.23 15.78 18.08
CA LYS A 219 2.10 15.25 19.43
C LYS A 219 2.98 16.03 20.40
N THR A 220 2.72 15.90 21.68
CA THR A 220 3.60 16.34 22.77
C THR A 220 4.75 15.38 22.94
N LEU A 221 5.86 15.83 23.52
CA LEU A 221 6.99 14.96 23.83
C LEU A 221 6.65 13.88 24.86
N ALA A 222 5.71 14.18 25.78
CA ALA A 222 5.19 13.20 26.74
C ALA A 222 4.45 12.05 26.05
N GLN A 223 3.67 12.31 24.99
CA GLN A 223 3.01 11.26 24.21
C GLN A 223 4.07 10.38 23.52
N VAL A 224 5.09 10.98 22.89
CA VAL A 224 6.19 10.24 22.26
C VAL A 224 6.95 9.40 23.31
N HIS A 225 7.19 9.96 24.51
CA HIS A 225 7.80 9.20 25.61
C HIS A 225 6.99 7.95 25.96
N ASN A 226 5.67 8.11 26.17
CA ASN A 226 4.80 6.99 26.50
C ASN A 226 4.77 5.91 25.41
N GLU A 227 4.79 6.31 24.14
CA GLU A 227 4.85 5.38 23.01
C GLU A 227 6.20 4.62 22.96
N LEU A 228 7.32 5.29 23.24
CA LEU A 228 8.64 4.65 23.32
C LEU A 228 8.72 3.67 24.50
N GLU A 229 8.18 4.06 25.67
CA GLU A 229 8.12 3.17 26.83
C GLU A 229 7.22 1.95 26.60
N ALA A 230 6.14 2.10 25.84
CA ALA A 230 5.29 0.97 25.45
C ALA A 230 5.99 0.02 24.45
N LEU A 231 6.88 0.55 23.61
CA LEU A 231 7.65 -0.26 22.64
C LEU A 231 8.89 -0.91 23.24
N ARG A 232 9.57 -0.27 24.20
CA ARG A 232 10.85 -0.73 24.76
C ARG A 232 10.83 -2.19 25.27
N PRO A 233 9.81 -2.66 26.00
CA PRO A 233 9.77 -4.04 26.50
C PRO A 233 9.47 -5.07 25.40
N THR A 234 9.07 -4.66 24.19
CA THR A 234 8.69 -5.57 23.09
C THR A 234 9.88 -6.20 22.36
N GLY A 235 11.11 -5.71 22.62
CA GLY A 235 12.33 -6.16 21.96
C GLY A 235 12.49 -5.68 20.51
N VAL A 236 11.65 -4.73 20.06
CA VAL A 236 11.82 -4.07 18.76
C VAL A 236 12.87 -2.97 18.88
N HIS A 237 13.86 -2.99 18.00
CA HIS A 237 14.94 -1.99 17.97
C HIS A 237 14.85 -1.01 16.80
N ASN A 238 14.16 -1.34 15.74
CA ASN A 238 13.98 -0.46 14.59
C ASN A 238 12.60 0.22 14.64
N VAL A 239 12.57 1.54 14.58
CA VAL A 239 11.34 2.33 14.66
C VAL A 239 11.29 3.30 13.48
N PHE A 240 10.18 3.26 12.76
CA PHE A 240 9.91 4.19 11.67
C PHE A 240 8.91 5.26 12.12
N PHE A 241 9.32 6.52 12.10
CA PHE A 241 8.42 7.66 12.25
C PHE A 241 7.69 7.86 10.92
N VAL A 242 6.41 7.49 10.89
CA VAL A 242 5.54 7.56 9.71
C VAL A 242 4.96 8.97 9.49
N ASP A 243 5.80 9.97 9.69
CA ASP A 243 5.45 11.38 9.52
C ASP A 243 5.50 11.74 8.03
N ASP A 244 4.56 12.54 7.54
CA ASP A 244 4.53 13.02 6.16
C ASP A 244 5.77 13.88 5.80
N ASN A 245 6.33 14.54 6.80
CA ASN A 245 7.59 15.27 6.76
C ASN A 245 7.99 15.67 8.18
N LEU A 246 8.86 14.91 8.83
CA LEU A 246 9.26 15.13 10.23
C LEU A 246 9.75 16.55 10.51
N ILE A 247 10.40 17.19 9.53
CA ILE A 247 10.94 18.54 9.64
C ILE A 247 9.97 19.63 9.12
N GLY A 248 8.71 19.26 8.84
CA GLY A 248 7.69 20.18 8.34
C GLY A 248 7.44 21.39 9.25
N TYR A 249 7.65 21.22 10.56
CA TYR A 249 7.67 22.30 11.54
C TYR A 249 8.96 22.26 12.36
N ARG A 250 10.00 22.93 11.87
CA ARG A 250 11.38 22.87 12.39
C ARG A 250 11.53 23.08 13.90
N PRO A 251 10.86 24.06 14.56
CA PRO A 251 11.01 24.24 16.01
C PRO A 251 10.57 23.00 16.80
N ARG A 252 9.49 22.35 16.42
CA ARG A 252 9.01 21.11 17.06
C ARG A 252 9.89 19.91 16.73
N ALA A 253 10.39 19.82 15.48
CA ALA A 253 11.35 18.80 15.09
C ALA A 253 12.64 18.90 15.91
N LYS A 254 13.20 20.10 16.11
CA LYS A 254 14.37 20.32 16.97
C LYS A 254 14.13 19.82 18.39
N ALA A 255 13.01 20.19 19.01
CA ALA A 255 12.65 19.76 20.36
C ALA A 255 12.48 18.22 20.45
N LEU A 256 11.88 17.60 19.45
CA LEU A 256 11.77 16.15 19.37
C LEU A 256 13.15 15.49 19.30
N LEU A 257 14.02 15.97 18.42
CA LEU A 257 15.35 15.38 18.24
C LEU A 257 16.25 15.53 19.48
N GLU A 258 16.14 16.63 20.20
CA GLU A 258 16.80 16.83 21.50
C GLU A 258 16.28 15.82 22.53
N PHE A 259 14.97 15.69 22.64
CA PHE A 259 14.33 14.72 23.52
C PHE A 259 14.76 13.28 23.17
N LEU A 260 14.73 12.89 21.90
CA LEU A 260 15.12 11.55 21.46
C LEU A 260 16.60 11.28 21.73
N ALA A 261 17.49 12.26 21.53
CA ALA A 261 18.92 12.10 21.83
C ALA A 261 19.17 11.87 23.33
N GLU A 262 18.44 12.58 24.20
CA GLU A 262 18.49 12.36 25.66
C GLU A 262 17.93 10.99 26.03
N TYR A 263 16.76 10.64 25.50
CA TYR A 263 16.12 9.34 25.71
C TYR A 263 17.06 8.19 25.34
N GLN A 264 17.69 8.27 24.18
CA GLN A 264 18.65 7.27 23.70
C GLN A 264 19.85 7.11 24.66
N ARG A 265 20.45 8.22 25.12
CA ARG A 265 21.56 8.17 26.06
C ARG A 265 21.14 7.53 27.40
N THR A 266 20.03 7.95 27.93
CA THR A 266 19.53 7.50 29.24
C THR A 266 19.20 6.01 29.24
N HIS A 267 18.74 5.47 28.10
CA HIS A 267 18.31 4.06 27.99
C HIS A 267 19.31 3.19 27.20
N ASN A 268 20.57 3.63 27.06
CA ASN A 268 21.62 2.88 26.36
C ASN A 268 21.28 2.54 24.90
N TYR A 269 20.74 3.53 24.18
CA TYR A 269 20.44 3.47 22.73
C TYR A 269 19.54 2.30 22.31
N PRO A 270 18.32 2.17 22.87
CA PRO A 270 17.45 1.04 22.61
C PRO A 270 16.95 0.99 21.16
N PHE A 271 16.91 2.13 20.45
CA PHE A 271 16.28 2.23 19.14
C PHE A 271 17.22 2.75 18.04
N SER A 272 16.92 2.34 16.82
CA SER A 272 17.40 2.93 15.57
C SER A 272 16.19 3.51 14.83
N PHE A 273 16.25 4.78 14.46
CA PHE A 273 15.11 5.48 13.84
C PHE A 273 15.28 5.64 12.33
N GLY A 274 14.15 5.64 11.63
CA GLY A 274 14.00 6.12 10.26
C GLY A 274 12.81 7.05 10.15
N THR A 275 12.77 7.91 9.12
CA THR A 275 11.63 8.82 8.89
C THR A 275 11.62 9.38 7.47
N GLU A 276 10.53 10.09 7.11
CA GLU A 276 10.43 10.87 5.89
C GLU A 276 10.78 12.34 6.14
N VAL A 277 11.60 12.89 5.25
CA VAL A 277 12.01 14.30 5.31
C VAL A 277 12.12 14.91 3.91
N SER A 278 12.00 16.21 3.81
CA SER A 278 12.29 16.93 2.56
C SER A 278 13.79 17.19 2.38
N VAL A 279 14.23 17.27 1.11
CA VAL A 279 15.65 17.40 0.70
C VAL A 279 16.35 18.61 1.33
N ASN A 280 15.61 19.68 1.62
CA ASN A 280 16.16 20.90 2.26
C ASN A 280 16.70 20.68 3.69
N LEU A 281 16.56 19.49 4.27
CA LEU A 281 17.29 19.12 5.50
C LEU A 281 18.81 19.12 5.26
N ALA A 282 19.27 18.77 4.06
CA ALA A 282 20.69 18.77 3.71
C ALA A 282 21.36 20.15 3.83
N THR A 283 20.58 21.23 3.82
CA THR A 283 21.09 22.61 3.99
C THR A 283 21.05 23.12 5.44
N ASP A 284 20.70 22.27 6.40
CA ASP A 284 20.61 22.59 7.83
C ASP A 284 21.54 21.70 8.66
N PRO A 285 22.84 22.07 8.80
CA PRO A 285 23.83 21.23 9.52
C PRO A 285 23.48 21.00 11.00
N GLU A 286 22.82 21.98 11.64
CA GLU A 286 22.40 21.85 13.03
C GLU A 286 21.35 20.74 13.17
N LEU A 287 20.32 20.78 12.32
CA LEU A 287 19.23 19.81 12.37
C LEU A 287 19.72 18.39 11.98
N LEU A 288 20.64 18.29 11.01
CA LEU A 288 21.31 17.02 10.66
C LEU A 288 22.11 16.44 11.83
N THR A 289 22.85 17.28 12.56
CA THR A 289 23.62 16.84 13.73
C THR A 289 22.68 16.31 14.82
N ARG A 290 21.55 17.00 15.07
CA ARG A 290 20.53 16.55 16.03
C ARG A 290 19.86 15.25 15.59
N LEU A 291 19.52 15.13 14.31
CA LEU A 291 18.92 13.90 13.75
C LEU A 291 19.85 12.69 13.96
N ARG A 292 21.14 12.87 13.68
CA ARG A 292 22.16 11.85 13.90
C ARG A 292 22.29 11.49 15.40
N ALA A 293 22.35 12.49 16.28
CA ALA A 293 22.46 12.30 17.73
C ALA A 293 21.24 11.57 18.31
N ALA A 294 20.06 11.81 17.78
CA ALA A 294 18.83 11.12 18.12
C ALA A 294 18.80 9.64 17.68
N GLY A 295 19.75 9.18 16.84
CA GLY A 295 19.83 7.79 16.41
C GLY A 295 19.11 7.48 15.10
N PHE A 296 18.80 8.48 14.28
CA PHE A 296 18.28 8.26 12.94
C PHE A 296 19.36 7.68 12.03
N ARG A 297 19.03 6.58 11.35
CA ARG A 297 19.94 5.81 10.50
C ARG A 297 19.65 5.95 9.03
N TRP A 298 18.42 6.21 8.69
CA TRP A 298 17.97 6.38 7.32
C TRP A 298 16.83 7.39 7.24
N VAL A 299 16.73 7.99 6.07
CA VAL A 299 15.64 8.89 5.73
C VAL A 299 15.06 8.52 4.37
N PHE A 300 13.76 8.74 4.22
CA PHE A 300 13.12 8.72 2.93
C PHE A 300 13.03 10.14 2.39
N LEU A 301 13.52 10.35 1.16
CA LEU A 301 13.48 11.62 0.46
C LEU A 301 12.57 11.54 -0.76
N GLY A 302 11.61 12.43 -0.89
CA GLY A 302 10.91 12.60 -2.16
C GLY A 302 11.79 13.39 -3.14
N ILE A 303 12.63 12.73 -3.93
CA ILE A 303 13.42 13.37 -5.01
C ILE A 303 12.56 13.56 -6.25
N GLU A 304 11.76 12.60 -6.60
CA GLU A 304 10.83 12.46 -7.73
C GLU A 304 11.55 12.43 -9.08
N THR A 305 12.28 13.48 -9.42
CA THR A 305 13.00 13.58 -10.69
C THR A 305 14.18 14.55 -10.55
N PRO A 306 15.29 14.34 -11.28
CA PRO A 306 16.35 15.34 -11.40
C PRO A 306 16.00 16.48 -12.37
N ASP A 307 14.87 16.42 -13.06
CA ASP A 307 14.45 17.41 -14.06
C ASP A 307 13.79 18.62 -13.39
N THR A 308 14.36 19.80 -13.58
CA THR A 308 13.87 21.04 -12.96
C THR A 308 12.52 21.52 -13.51
N ALA A 309 12.21 21.22 -14.78
CA ALA A 309 10.94 21.58 -15.39
C ALA A 309 9.80 20.74 -14.78
N SER A 310 10.00 19.42 -14.67
CA SER A 310 9.04 18.51 -14.03
C SER A 310 8.87 18.81 -12.53
N LEU A 311 9.95 19.18 -11.81
CA LEU A 311 9.85 19.62 -10.41
C LEU A 311 9.07 20.94 -10.25
N THR A 312 9.22 21.85 -11.20
CA THR A 312 8.49 23.13 -11.21
C THR A 312 7.00 22.91 -11.47
N GLU A 313 6.68 22.09 -12.44
CA GLU A 313 5.33 21.64 -12.75
C GLU A 313 4.66 21.00 -11.52
N ALA A 314 5.34 20.04 -10.90
CA ALA A 314 4.85 19.33 -9.71
C ALA A 314 4.73 20.22 -8.45
N GLY A 315 5.14 21.49 -8.51
CA GLY A 315 5.14 22.41 -7.37
C GLY A 315 6.15 22.04 -6.28
N LYS A 316 7.17 21.21 -6.58
CA LYS A 316 8.15 20.71 -5.61
C LYS A 316 9.31 21.70 -5.41
N LYS A 317 8.97 22.90 -4.96
CA LYS A 317 9.88 24.05 -4.81
C LYS A 317 11.09 23.77 -3.90
N GLN A 318 10.94 22.92 -2.90
CA GLN A 318 12.03 22.54 -1.96
C GLN A 318 13.17 21.80 -2.67
N ASN A 319 12.91 21.10 -3.77
CA ASN A 319 13.91 20.38 -4.53
C ASN A 319 14.68 21.26 -5.54
N LEU A 320 14.13 22.44 -5.88
CA LEU A 320 14.75 23.37 -6.83
C LEU A 320 15.89 24.21 -6.23
N ARG A 321 16.01 24.23 -4.90
CA ARG A 321 16.92 25.17 -4.18
C ARG A 321 18.31 24.62 -3.93
N SER A 322 18.57 23.35 -4.24
CA SER A 322 19.84 22.68 -3.95
C SER A 322 20.18 21.66 -5.04
N ASN A 323 21.47 21.38 -5.19
CA ASN A 323 21.91 20.26 -5.99
C ASN A 323 21.51 18.94 -5.28
N LEU A 324 20.62 18.16 -5.90
CA LEU A 324 20.08 16.95 -5.31
C LEU A 324 21.15 15.86 -5.05
N LEU A 325 22.16 15.74 -5.93
CA LEU A 325 23.27 14.80 -5.72
C LEU A 325 24.10 15.17 -4.50
N ASP A 326 24.41 16.45 -4.34
CA ASP A 326 25.19 16.93 -3.20
C ASP A 326 24.36 16.82 -1.90
N ALA A 327 23.06 17.06 -1.96
CA ALA A 327 22.17 16.85 -0.82
C ALA A 327 22.21 15.39 -0.35
N VAL A 328 22.13 14.41 -1.25
CA VAL A 328 22.25 12.98 -0.91
C VAL A 328 23.61 12.67 -0.27
N ARG A 329 24.70 13.20 -0.80
CA ARG A 329 26.06 13.02 -0.25
C ARG A 329 26.18 13.55 1.16
N VAL A 330 25.54 14.70 1.46
CA VAL A 330 25.51 15.29 2.82
C VAL A 330 24.90 14.32 3.83
N PHE A 331 23.81 13.62 3.49
CA PHE A 331 23.24 12.58 4.36
C PHE A 331 24.23 11.44 4.60
N TYR A 332 24.86 10.91 3.56
CA TYR A 332 25.88 9.85 3.70
C TYR A 332 27.07 10.29 4.57
N GLN A 333 27.55 11.52 4.40
CA GLN A 333 28.62 12.09 5.22
C GLN A 333 28.23 12.23 6.69
N ASN A 334 26.93 12.26 6.99
CA ASN A 334 26.39 12.27 8.35
C ASN A 334 26.03 10.88 8.87
N GLY A 335 26.33 9.80 8.14
CA GLY A 335 26.04 8.42 8.55
C GLY A 335 24.56 8.07 8.47
N ILE A 336 23.82 8.77 7.63
CA ILE A 336 22.38 8.57 7.39
C ILE A 336 22.22 8.00 6.00
N ASP A 337 21.57 6.84 5.88
CA ASP A 337 21.24 6.23 4.59
C ASP A 337 20.04 6.94 3.95
N VAL A 338 19.97 6.89 2.62
CA VAL A 338 18.92 7.54 1.85
C VAL A 338 18.13 6.52 1.05
N PHE A 339 16.84 6.45 1.32
CA PHE A 339 15.81 5.86 0.47
C PHE A 339 15.09 6.98 -0.26
N SER A 340 14.64 6.75 -1.48
CA SER A 340 14.01 7.85 -2.21
C SER A 340 12.96 7.38 -3.21
N GLY A 341 11.88 8.19 -3.32
CA GLY A 341 10.89 8.10 -4.37
C GLY A 341 11.36 8.78 -5.65
N PHE A 342 11.09 8.12 -6.78
CA PHE A 342 11.29 8.63 -8.13
C PHE A 342 10.02 8.42 -8.93
N ILE A 343 9.65 9.40 -9.74
CA ILE A 343 8.42 9.38 -10.52
C ILE A 343 8.76 9.69 -11.99
N VAL A 344 8.11 8.98 -12.90
CA VAL A 344 8.09 9.29 -14.33
C VAL A 344 6.64 9.45 -14.80
N GLY A 345 6.43 10.31 -15.80
CA GLY A 345 5.10 10.60 -16.35
C GLY A 345 4.61 12.03 -16.13
N PHE A 346 5.49 12.95 -15.70
CA PHE A 346 5.20 14.38 -15.68
C PHE A 346 5.01 14.93 -17.09
N ASP A 347 4.34 16.06 -17.22
CA ASP A 347 4.03 16.67 -18.52
C ASP A 347 5.28 17.07 -19.32
N HIS A 348 6.40 17.36 -18.63
CA HIS A 348 7.68 17.67 -19.27
C HIS A 348 8.53 16.44 -19.60
N ASP A 349 8.12 15.25 -19.17
CA ASP A 349 8.89 14.04 -19.40
C ASP A 349 8.86 13.61 -20.88
N THR A 350 10.01 13.13 -21.34
CA THR A 350 10.26 12.60 -22.69
C THR A 350 11.03 11.29 -22.59
N ALA A 351 11.30 10.66 -23.72
CA ALA A 351 12.15 9.43 -23.77
C ALA A 351 13.52 9.61 -23.09
N GLU A 352 14.08 10.84 -23.09
CA GLU A 352 15.35 11.14 -22.43
C GLU A 352 15.25 11.15 -20.90
N THR A 353 14.04 11.32 -20.34
CA THR A 353 13.82 11.33 -18.88
C THR A 353 14.29 10.02 -18.25
N PHE A 354 14.07 8.87 -18.91
CA PHE A 354 14.51 7.57 -18.40
C PHE A 354 16.03 7.49 -18.26
N GLU A 355 16.78 8.03 -19.23
CA GLU A 355 18.24 8.05 -19.15
C GLU A 355 18.74 9.02 -18.08
N ARG A 356 18.12 10.18 -17.92
CA ARG A 356 18.45 11.15 -16.86
C ARG A 356 18.18 10.56 -15.48
N GLN A 357 17.05 9.89 -15.28
CA GLN A 357 16.71 9.18 -14.04
C GLN A 357 17.75 8.10 -13.74
N TYR A 358 18.07 7.25 -14.72
CA TYR A 358 19.07 6.19 -14.56
C TYR A 358 20.42 6.75 -14.09
N ARG A 359 20.97 7.74 -14.79
CA ARG A 359 22.24 8.37 -14.46
C ARG A 359 22.24 9.01 -13.07
N PHE A 360 21.16 9.67 -12.72
CA PHE A 360 21.02 10.28 -11.40
C PHE A 360 21.00 9.23 -10.29
N ILE A 361 20.17 8.21 -10.40
CA ILE A 361 20.04 7.13 -9.41
C ILE A 361 21.38 6.39 -9.25
N GLU A 362 22.07 6.10 -10.34
CA GLU A 362 23.38 5.44 -10.30
C GLU A 362 24.42 6.33 -9.62
N ALA A 363 24.51 7.60 -9.99
CA ALA A 363 25.47 8.57 -9.44
C ALA A 363 25.22 8.89 -7.97
N SER A 364 23.95 8.94 -7.55
CA SER A 364 23.56 9.21 -6.16
C SER A 364 23.94 8.08 -5.21
N GLY A 365 24.03 6.84 -5.71
CA GLY A 365 24.26 5.66 -4.87
C GLY A 365 23.03 5.22 -4.08
N ILE A 366 21.86 5.79 -4.33
CA ILE A 366 20.60 5.39 -3.68
C ILE A 366 20.25 3.97 -4.11
N GLN A 367 20.35 3.03 -3.17
CA GLN A 367 20.05 1.63 -3.44
C GLN A 367 18.55 1.34 -3.40
N VAL A 368 17.84 1.91 -2.42
CA VAL A 368 16.40 1.82 -2.31
C VAL A 368 15.78 3.00 -3.08
N ALA A 369 15.83 2.88 -4.41
CA ALA A 369 15.20 3.83 -5.33
C ALA A 369 13.81 3.29 -5.71
N MET A 370 12.77 3.89 -5.12
CA MET A 370 11.37 3.53 -5.35
C MET A 370 10.86 4.26 -6.60
N LEU A 371 11.01 3.61 -7.74
CA LEU A 371 10.56 4.16 -9.00
C LEU A 371 9.09 3.85 -9.23
N GLY A 372 8.30 4.88 -9.54
CA GLY A 372 6.88 4.78 -9.82
C GLY A 372 6.45 5.58 -11.03
N LEU A 373 5.27 5.23 -11.57
CA LEU A 373 4.57 6.03 -12.56
C LEU A 373 3.75 7.11 -11.85
N LEU A 374 3.71 8.33 -12.39
CA LEU A 374 2.86 9.39 -11.88
C LEU A 374 1.42 8.91 -11.83
N THR A 375 0.79 9.01 -10.67
CA THR A 375 -0.59 8.57 -10.45
C THR A 375 -1.41 9.73 -9.90
N ALA A 376 -2.55 9.98 -10.50
CA ALA A 376 -3.46 11.03 -10.06
C ALA A 376 -4.44 10.44 -9.02
N VAL A 377 -4.28 10.85 -7.78
CA VAL A 377 -5.12 10.43 -6.66
C VAL A 377 -6.33 11.37 -6.57
N PRO A 378 -7.56 10.87 -6.35
CA PRO A 378 -8.75 11.72 -6.25
C PRO A 378 -8.59 12.88 -5.27
N ARG A 379 -9.18 14.03 -5.60
CA ARG A 379 -9.13 15.29 -4.83
C ARG A 379 -7.75 15.96 -4.76
N THR A 380 -6.71 15.44 -5.42
CA THR A 380 -5.44 16.16 -5.56
C THR A 380 -5.53 17.19 -6.69
N PRO A 381 -4.74 18.30 -6.64
CA PRO A 381 -4.69 19.25 -7.74
C PRO A 381 -4.34 18.61 -9.09
N LEU A 382 -3.46 17.60 -9.10
CA LEU A 382 -3.14 16.82 -10.29
C LEU A 382 -4.37 16.13 -10.87
N TYR A 383 -5.16 15.45 -10.02
CA TYR A 383 -6.37 14.76 -10.45
C TYR A 383 -7.35 15.73 -11.12
N GLU A 384 -7.64 16.85 -10.45
CA GLU A 384 -8.57 17.87 -10.96
C GLU A 384 -8.08 18.51 -12.28
N ARG A 385 -6.76 18.73 -12.42
CA ARG A 385 -6.16 19.26 -13.65
C ARG A 385 -6.28 18.27 -14.79
N LEU A 386 -5.95 17.02 -14.56
CA LEU A 386 -5.99 15.98 -15.58
C LEU A 386 -7.41 15.59 -15.96
N GLU A 387 -8.35 15.61 -15.02
CA GLU A 387 -9.78 15.38 -15.28
C GLU A 387 -10.33 16.46 -16.22
N ARG A 388 -10.09 17.74 -15.92
CA ARG A 388 -10.48 18.87 -16.80
C ARG A 388 -9.88 18.78 -18.21
N ASN A 389 -8.69 18.22 -18.32
CA ASN A 389 -7.98 18.06 -19.60
C ASN A 389 -8.28 16.70 -20.28
N HIS A 390 -9.22 15.90 -19.78
CA HIS A 390 -9.57 14.57 -20.29
C HIS A 390 -8.37 13.62 -20.42
N ARG A 391 -7.42 13.70 -19.47
CA ARG A 391 -6.19 12.92 -19.44
C ARG A 391 -6.16 11.88 -18.32
N LEU A 392 -7.32 11.55 -17.76
CA LEU A 392 -7.46 10.45 -16.80
C LEU A 392 -8.01 9.21 -17.47
N ARG A 393 -7.35 8.10 -17.25
CA ARG A 393 -7.85 6.78 -17.58
C ARG A 393 -8.79 6.29 -16.49
N GLN A 394 -10.03 6.00 -16.84
CA GLN A 394 -11.08 5.55 -15.92
C GLN A 394 -11.00 4.05 -15.60
N ASP A 395 -10.20 3.31 -16.36
CA ASP A 395 -10.05 1.86 -16.30
C ASP A 395 -8.90 1.41 -15.40
N VAL A 396 -8.12 2.35 -14.86
CA VAL A 396 -7.02 2.09 -13.93
C VAL A 396 -7.35 2.66 -12.56
N GLN A 397 -7.35 1.79 -11.54
CA GLN A 397 -7.55 2.22 -10.16
C GLN A 397 -6.30 2.97 -9.69
N PRO A 398 -6.42 4.23 -9.20
CA PRO A 398 -5.30 4.93 -8.62
C PRO A 398 -4.85 4.26 -7.31
N GLY A 399 -3.53 4.25 -7.05
CA GLY A 399 -2.99 3.81 -5.76
C GLY A 399 -1.69 3.04 -5.84
N ASP A 400 -1.52 2.09 -6.76
CA ASP A 400 -0.24 1.40 -6.97
C ASP A 400 0.52 2.04 -8.13
N ASN A 401 1.48 2.91 -7.80
CA ASN A 401 2.35 3.55 -8.77
C ASN A 401 3.56 2.70 -9.18
N THR A 402 3.79 1.56 -8.52
CA THR A 402 4.93 0.67 -8.81
C THR A 402 4.56 -0.49 -9.73
N GLY A 403 3.29 -0.77 -9.92
CA GLY A 403 2.78 -1.90 -10.70
C GLY A 403 2.90 -1.76 -12.23
N GLY A 404 3.51 -0.69 -12.73
CA GLY A 404 3.72 -0.48 -14.17
C GLY A 404 2.49 0.05 -14.93
N GLN A 405 1.41 0.42 -14.22
CA GLN A 405 0.24 1.10 -14.78
C GLN A 405 -0.01 2.42 -14.05
N THR A 406 -0.72 3.32 -14.73
CA THR A 406 -1.17 4.57 -14.16
C THR A 406 -2.46 5.04 -14.82
N ASN A 407 -3.26 5.82 -14.08
CA ASN A 407 -4.42 6.51 -14.60
C ASN A 407 -4.08 7.80 -15.34
N VAL A 408 -2.80 8.16 -15.45
CA VAL A 408 -2.33 9.38 -16.13
C VAL A 408 -2.02 9.09 -17.60
N VAL A 409 -2.57 9.90 -18.51
CA VAL A 409 -2.17 9.94 -19.92
C VAL A 409 -1.06 10.98 -20.07
N PRO A 410 0.17 10.58 -20.46
CA PRO A 410 1.30 11.52 -20.58
C PRO A 410 1.08 12.52 -21.72
N LEU A 411 1.80 13.65 -21.70
CA LEU A 411 1.64 14.73 -22.69
C LEU A 411 2.62 14.62 -23.86
N ARG A 412 3.89 14.27 -23.61
CA ARG A 412 4.97 14.32 -24.60
C ARG A 412 5.48 12.95 -25.06
N MET A 413 4.81 11.89 -24.68
CA MET A 413 5.06 10.53 -25.13
C MET A 413 3.74 9.75 -25.10
N THR A 414 3.67 8.66 -25.80
CA THR A 414 2.51 7.75 -25.70
C THR A 414 2.50 7.00 -24.36
N TYR A 415 1.34 6.49 -23.98
CA TYR A 415 1.20 5.68 -22.78
C TYR A 415 2.10 4.42 -22.85
N ASP A 416 2.18 3.79 -24.02
CA ASP A 416 3.00 2.60 -24.23
C ASP A 416 4.51 2.92 -24.17
N GLU A 417 4.95 4.05 -24.72
CA GLU A 417 6.33 4.50 -24.58
C GLU A 417 6.70 4.76 -23.12
N MET A 418 5.80 5.37 -22.36
CA MET A 418 6.02 5.63 -20.94
C MET A 418 6.15 4.35 -20.14
N THR A 419 5.22 3.41 -20.31
CA THR A 419 5.21 2.14 -19.56
C THR A 419 6.37 1.23 -19.97
N ALA A 420 6.71 1.17 -21.26
CA ALA A 420 7.88 0.44 -21.76
C ALA A 420 9.20 1.03 -21.26
N GLY A 421 9.32 2.37 -21.29
CA GLY A 421 10.48 3.09 -20.76
C GLY A 421 10.66 2.87 -19.24
N TYR A 422 9.55 2.90 -18.49
CA TYR A 422 9.54 2.56 -17.07
C TYR A 422 10.05 1.15 -16.81
N ALA A 423 9.53 0.16 -17.52
CA ALA A 423 9.96 -1.24 -17.39
C ALA A 423 11.45 -1.42 -17.70
N ALA A 424 11.93 -0.81 -18.79
CA ALA A 424 13.34 -0.84 -19.18
C ALA A 424 14.25 -0.16 -18.14
N LEU A 425 13.81 0.96 -17.54
CA LEU A 425 14.55 1.65 -16.48
C LEU A 425 14.65 0.78 -15.22
N CYS A 426 13.55 0.15 -14.79
CA CYS A 426 13.54 -0.79 -13.65
C CYS A 426 14.49 -1.98 -13.90
N GLU A 427 14.49 -2.54 -15.11
CA GLU A 427 15.39 -3.63 -15.48
C GLU A 427 16.87 -3.23 -15.37
N ARG A 428 17.23 -2.09 -15.96
CA ARG A 428 18.61 -1.57 -15.94
C ARG A 428 19.10 -1.32 -14.52
N LEU A 429 18.28 -0.70 -13.68
CA LEU A 429 18.61 -0.40 -12.28
C LEU A 429 18.79 -1.65 -11.42
N THR A 430 18.16 -2.77 -11.78
CA THR A 430 18.20 -4.01 -11.01
C THR A 430 19.23 -5.02 -11.50
N THR A 431 20.07 -4.67 -12.48
CA THR A 431 21.22 -5.51 -12.86
C THR A 431 22.24 -5.60 -11.72
N HIS A 432 22.93 -6.74 -11.57
CA HIS A 432 23.93 -6.93 -10.51
C HIS A 432 25.04 -5.87 -10.59
N ARG A 433 25.42 -5.44 -11.81
CA ARG A 433 26.41 -4.38 -12.02
C ARG A 433 25.90 -3.03 -11.52
N ALA A 434 24.65 -2.67 -11.83
CA ALA A 434 24.06 -1.41 -11.36
C ALA A 434 23.90 -1.36 -9.84
N ILE A 435 23.48 -2.48 -9.20
CA ILE A 435 23.44 -2.64 -7.75
C ILE A 435 24.83 -2.38 -7.16
N ALA A 436 25.85 -3.08 -7.65
CA ALA A 436 27.23 -2.94 -7.17
C ALA A 436 27.80 -1.51 -7.37
N ALA A 437 27.49 -0.87 -8.51
CA ALA A 437 27.91 0.50 -8.80
C ALA A 437 27.33 1.51 -7.79
N ARG A 438 26.02 1.41 -7.52
CA ARG A 438 25.37 2.27 -6.53
C ARG A 438 25.93 2.07 -5.11
N ILE A 439 26.16 0.82 -4.69
CA ILE A 439 26.79 0.53 -3.39
C ILE A 439 28.16 1.23 -3.29
N ARG A 440 28.98 1.12 -4.33
CA ARG A 440 30.29 1.80 -4.35
C ARG A 440 30.18 3.31 -4.32
N ASN A 441 29.24 3.87 -5.08
CA ASN A 441 29.00 5.31 -5.11
C ASN A 441 28.56 5.83 -3.73
N LYS A 442 27.63 5.14 -3.05
CA LYS A 442 27.21 5.45 -1.69
C LYS A 442 28.36 5.37 -0.69
N LEU A 443 29.03 4.21 -0.64
CA LEU A 443 30.04 3.94 0.40
C LEU A 443 31.32 4.79 0.26
N ARG A 444 31.54 5.43 -0.89
CA ARG A 444 32.60 6.44 -1.06
C ARG A 444 32.39 7.65 -0.14
N TYR A 445 31.16 8.04 0.09
CA TYR A 445 30.78 9.23 0.87
C TYR A 445 30.30 8.88 2.27
N TYR A 446 29.90 7.63 2.51
CA TYR A 446 29.29 7.23 3.79
C TYR A 446 30.32 7.27 4.94
N ARG A 447 29.93 7.94 6.03
CA ARG A 447 30.67 7.95 7.28
C ARG A 447 29.85 7.25 8.36
N GLU A 448 30.53 6.49 9.21
CA GLU A 448 29.83 5.81 10.30
C GLU A 448 29.23 6.79 11.30
N SER A 449 28.04 6.48 11.78
CA SER A 449 27.44 7.20 12.88
C SER A 449 28.16 6.82 14.19
N PRO A 450 28.53 7.79 15.05
CA PRO A 450 29.11 7.48 16.35
C PRO A 450 28.09 6.91 17.35
N VAL A 451 26.79 7.01 17.05
CA VAL A 451 25.74 6.49 17.91
C VAL A 451 25.74 4.96 17.82
N PRO A 452 25.76 4.22 18.93
CA PRO A 452 25.67 2.76 18.92
C PRO A 452 24.42 2.26 18.20
N ARG A 453 24.49 1.05 17.63
CA ARG A 453 23.37 0.37 17.01
C ARG A 453 23.10 -0.92 17.75
N GLN A 454 21.90 -1.07 18.24
CA GLN A 454 21.41 -2.40 18.63
C GLN A 454 20.92 -3.15 17.39
N MET A 455 21.19 -4.43 17.35
CA MET A 455 20.75 -5.30 16.26
C MET A 455 19.60 -6.15 16.77
N ASP A 456 18.55 -6.27 15.96
CA ASP A 456 17.50 -7.25 16.20
C ASP A 456 18.15 -8.64 16.29
N GLY A 457 17.60 -9.53 17.14
CA GLY A 457 18.19 -10.81 17.55
C GLY A 457 18.58 -11.83 16.47
N HIS A 458 18.63 -11.39 15.19
CA HIS A 458 19.20 -12.21 14.13
C HIS A 458 20.74 -12.12 14.18
N GLU A 459 21.40 -13.26 14.35
CA GLU A 459 22.86 -13.31 14.25
C GLU A 459 23.31 -12.78 12.87
N PRO A 460 24.14 -11.70 12.83
CA PRO A 460 24.62 -11.14 11.57
C PRO A 460 25.29 -12.15 10.65
N ARG A 461 25.93 -13.15 11.24
CA ARG A 461 26.58 -14.27 10.50
C ARG A 461 25.57 -15.12 9.75
N SER A 462 24.43 -15.41 10.35
CA SER A 462 23.38 -16.25 9.71
C SER A 462 22.74 -15.51 8.54
N VAL A 463 22.49 -14.20 8.68
CA VAL A 463 21.96 -13.34 7.61
C VAL A 463 22.97 -13.24 6.45
N LEU A 464 24.25 -13.02 6.76
CA LEU A 464 25.31 -12.99 5.75
C LEU A 464 25.43 -14.34 5.02
N TRP A 465 25.43 -15.45 5.75
CA TRP A 465 25.47 -16.79 5.16
C TRP A 465 24.29 -17.02 4.21
N ARG A 466 23.07 -16.66 4.63
CA ARG A 466 21.89 -16.74 3.76
C ARG A 466 21.99 -15.83 2.55
N LEU A 467 22.49 -14.60 2.69
CA LEU A 467 22.72 -13.70 1.55
C LEU A 467 23.67 -14.32 0.52
N ILE A 468 24.79 -14.88 0.98
CA ILE A 468 25.77 -15.54 0.12
C ILE A 468 25.15 -16.76 -0.58
N THR A 469 24.55 -17.66 0.17
CA THR A 469 24.08 -18.96 -0.35
C THR A 469 22.77 -18.86 -1.13
N ARG A 470 21.86 -17.97 -0.75
CA ARG A 470 20.54 -17.85 -1.37
C ARG A 470 20.43 -16.71 -2.39
N GLY A 471 21.32 -15.72 -2.31
CA GLY A 471 21.36 -14.57 -3.22
C GLY A 471 22.56 -14.61 -4.17
N ILE A 472 23.76 -14.34 -3.63
CA ILE A 472 24.97 -14.10 -4.43
C ILE A 472 25.35 -15.32 -5.27
N SER A 473 25.47 -16.52 -4.64
CA SER A 473 25.86 -17.74 -5.36
C SER A 473 24.84 -18.14 -6.42
N LYS A 474 23.54 -18.00 -6.14
CA LYS A 474 22.46 -18.29 -7.09
C LYS A 474 22.40 -17.30 -8.25
N GLY A 475 22.96 -16.09 -8.09
CA GLY A 475 23.07 -15.10 -9.15
C GLY A 475 24.13 -15.40 -10.21
N GLY A 476 24.91 -16.47 -10.05
CA GLY A 476 25.97 -16.90 -10.95
C GLY A 476 27.27 -16.10 -10.81
N LEU A 477 28.28 -16.45 -11.63
CA LEU A 477 29.63 -15.86 -11.54
C LEU A 477 29.64 -14.33 -11.69
N GLY A 478 28.79 -13.79 -12.56
CA GLY A 478 28.66 -12.35 -12.75
C GLY A 478 28.13 -11.62 -11.50
N CYS A 479 27.26 -12.26 -10.74
CA CYS A 479 26.78 -11.72 -9.46
C CYS A 479 27.88 -11.76 -8.39
N VAL A 480 28.60 -12.90 -8.29
CA VAL A 480 29.74 -13.03 -7.36
C VAL A 480 30.80 -11.97 -7.67
N ALA A 481 31.17 -11.80 -8.94
CA ALA A 481 32.13 -10.78 -9.36
C ALA A 481 31.66 -9.35 -9.01
N ALA A 482 30.38 -9.04 -9.25
CA ALA A 482 29.80 -7.76 -8.91
C ALA A 482 29.77 -7.52 -7.37
N PHE A 483 29.44 -8.56 -6.59
CA PHE A 483 29.48 -8.51 -5.14
C PHE A 483 30.89 -8.20 -4.63
N LEU A 484 31.90 -8.97 -5.05
CA LEU A 484 33.29 -8.77 -4.67
C LEU A 484 33.78 -7.38 -5.09
N TRP A 485 33.43 -6.94 -6.32
CA TRP A 485 33.74 -5.61 -6.80
C TRP A 485 33.11 -4.50 -5.95
N SER A 486 31.88 -4.71 -5.46
CA SER A 486 31.20 -3.73 -4.60
C SER A 486 31.91 -3.55 -3.25
N LEU A 487 32.57 -4.59 -2.73
CA LEU A 487 33.32 -4.55 -1.47
C LEU A 487 34.79 -4.11 -1.63
N CYS A 488 35.31 -4.12 -2.88
CA CYS A 488 36.69 -3.73 -3.16
C CYS A 488 36.94 -2.27 -2.73
N ARG A 489 37.98 -2.04 -1.90
CA ARG A 489 38.35 -0.74 -1.32
C ARG A 489 37.31 -0.12 -0.37
N VAL A 490 36.32 -0.89 0.08
CA VAL A 490 35.36 -0.49 1.12
C VAL A 490 35.90 -0.89 2.49
N ARG A 491 35.78 -0.02 3.47
CA ARG A 491 36.16 -0.33 4.86
C ARG A 491 35.36 -1.52 5.37
N PRO A 492 35.97 -2.51 6.03
CA PRO A 492 35.27 -3.68 6.56
C PRO A 492 34.09 -3.34 7.48
N SER A 493 34.19 -2.25 8.24
CA SER A 493 33.10 -1.74 9.10
C SER A 493 31.84 -1.35 8.34
N LEU A 494 31.92 -1.09 7.02
CA LEU A 494 30.78 -0.75 6.16
C LEU A 494 30.23 -1.96 5.34
N TRP A 495 30.82 -3.14 5.47
CA TRP A 495 30.35 -4.31 4.72
C TRP A 495 28.92 -4.73 5.07
N TYR A 496 28.53 -4.50 6.33
CA TYR A 496 27.14 -4.76 6.74
C TYR A 496 26.14 -3.93 5.91
N LEU A 497 26.48 -2.66 5.64
CA LEU A 497 25.64 -1.77 4.84
C LEU A 497 25.59 -2.23 3.38
N ALA A 498 26.72 -2.63 2.81
CA ALA A 498 26.75 -3.23 1.49
C ALA A 498 25.88 -4.50 1.41
N CYS A 499 25.90 -5.35 2.43
CA CYS A 499 25.05 -6.54 2.50
C CYS A 499 23.56 -6.19 2.58
N GLN A 500 23.19 -5.17 3.35
CA GLN A 500 21.81 -4.65 3.39
C GLN A 500 21.37 -4.13 2.03
N ASP A 501 22.23 -3.41 1.33
CA ASP A 501 21.98 -2.90 -0.01
C ASP A 501 21.80 -4.00 -1.04
N TRP A 502 22.60 -5.08 -0.95
CA TRP A 502 22.43 -6.25 -1.80
C TRP A 502 21.07 -6.95 -1.52
N ALA A 503 20.68 -7.07 -0.27
CA ALA A 503 19.39 -7.65 0.12
C ALA A 503 18.22 -6.83 -0.44
N ALA A 504 18.29 -5.51 -0.35
CA ALA A 504 17.31 -4.59 -0.95
C ALA A 504 17.32 -4.71 -2.48
N GLY A 505 18.52 -4.72 -3.09
CA GLY A 505 18.69 -4.89 -4.54
C GLY A 505 18.07 -6.18 -5.07
N PHE A 506 18.26 -7.31 -4.37
CA PHE A 506 17.64 -8.57 -4.74
C PHE A 506 16.12 -8.54 -4.59
N SER A 507 15.60 -7.88 -3.57
CA SER A 507 14.16 -7.73 -3.37
C SER A 507 13.51 -6.94 -4.50
N ILE A 508 14.09 -5.79 -4.86
CA ILE A 508 13.61 -4.95 -5.96
C ILE A 508 13.76 -5.69 -7.31
N ARG A 509 14.89 -6.41 -7.51
CA ARG A 509 15.12 -7.21 -8.73
C ARG A 509 14.10 -8.34 -8.88
N GLU A 510 13.79 -9.07 -7.80
CA GLU A 510 12.80 -10.14 -7.85
C GLU A 510 11.41 -9.57 -8.17
N TYR A 511 11.04 -8.46 -7.54
CA TYR A 511 9.80 -7.74 -7.85
C TYR A 511 9.75 -7.32 -9.33
N THR A 512 10.79 -6.64 -9.83
CA THR A 512 10.87 -6.21 -11.23
C THR A 512 10.69 -7.37 -12.20
N ARG A 513 11.38 -8.50 -11.96
CA ARG A 513 11.26 -9.68 -12.82
C ARG A 513 9.88 -10.31 -12.80
N ARG A 514 9.21 -10.34 -11.64
CA ARG A 514 7.89 -10.95 -11.51
C ARG A 514 6.78 -10.08 -12.06
N TYR A 515 6.84 -8.78 -11.79
CA TYR A 515 5.68 -7.89 -11.97
C TYR A 515 5.87 -6.88 -13.11
N ILE A 516 7.08 -6.59 -13.51
CA ILE A 516 7.34 -5.61 -14.57
C ILE A 516 7.79 -6.26 -15.87
N GLN A 517 8.51 -7.39 -15.81
CA GLN A 517 9.07 -8.08 -16.98
C GLN A 517 8.31 -9.35 -17.39
N ASP A 518 7.48 -9.93 -16.54
CA ASP A 518 6.76 -11.16 -16.87
C ASP A 518 5.65 -10.88 -17.89
N PRO A 519 5.69 -11.48 -19.12
CA PRO A 519 4.63 -11.32 -20.12
C PRO A 519 3.25 -11.73 -19.60
N SER A 520 3.19 -12.72 -18.69
CA SER A 520 1.94 -13.14 -18.04
C SER A 520 1.36 -12.04 -17.14
N LEU A 521 2.17 -11.08 -16.74
CA LEU A 521 1.72 -9.93 -15.99
C LEU A 521 1.09 -8.86 -16.88
N LYS A 522 1.66 -8.60 -18.07
CA LYS A 522 0.97 -7.78 -19.09
C LYS A 522 -0.42 -8.33 -19.37
N GLU A 523 -0.54 -9.65 -19.41
CA GLU A 523 -1.81 -10.35 -19.60
C GLU A 523 -2.73 -10.22 -18.38
N ARG A 524 -2.19 -10.28 -17.15
CA ARG A 524 -2.97 -10.02 -15.92
C ARG A 524 -3.50 -8.60 -15.86
N MET A 525 -2.65 -7.63 -16.12
CA MET A 525 -2.98 -6.21 -16.06
C MET A 525 -4.03 -5.84 -17.11
N LEU A 526 -3.92 -6.43 -18.29
CA LEU A 526 -4.93 -6.31 -19.35
C LEU A 526 -6.21 -7.08 -18.98
N ALA A 527 -6.11 -8.23 -18.31
CA ALA A 527 -7.27 -8.95 -17.78
C ALA A 527 -8.02 -8.13 -16.71
N GLU A 528 -7.30 -7.47 -15.81
CA GLU A 528 -7.89 -6.55 -14.82
C GLU A 528 -8.56 -5.32 -15.47
N HIS A 529 -7.95 -4.78 -16.53
CA HIS A 529 -8.56 -3.72 -17.34
C HIS A 529 -9.88 -4.17 -17.99
N TYR A 530 -9.89 -5.34 -18.59
CA TYR A 530 -11.10 -5.87 -19.20
C TYR A 530 -12.14 -6.33 -18.16
N LEU A 531 -11.68 -6.77 -16.98
CA LEU A 531 -12.56 -7.01 -15.83
C LEU A 531 -13.27 -5.74 -15.38
N SER A 532 -12.55 -4.64 -15.28
CA SER A 532 -13.14 -3.34 -14.96
C SER A 532 -14.17 -2.93 -16.00
N LYS A 533 -13.88 -3.10 -17.30
CA LYS A 533 -14.85 -2.87 -18.38
C LYS A 533 -16.06 -3.82 -18.30
N LEU A 534 -15.82 -5.08 -17.99
CA LEU A 534 -16.87 -6.08 -17.83
C LEU A 534 -17.74 -5.74 -16.61
N ALA A 535 -17.12 -5.42 -15.48
CA ALA A 535 -17.81 -4.99 -14.27
C ALA A 535 -18.62 -3.70 -14.50
N HIS A 536 -18.08 -2.75 -15.27
CA HIS A 536 -18.82 -1.53 -15.63
C HIS A 536 -20.03 -1.83 -16.52
N LYS A 537 -19.88 -2.69 -17.52
CA LYS A 537 -20.99 -3.11 -18.41
C LYS A 537 -22.03 -3.97 -17.70
N LEU A 538 -21.61 -4.74 -16.69
CA LEU A 538 -22.46 -5.59 -15.87
C LEU A 538 -22.79 -4.95 -14.52
N LYS A 539 -22.63 -3.63 -14.37
CA LYS A 539 -22.85 -2.93 -13.10
C LYS A 539 -24.19 -3.26 -12.48
N ASN A 540 -25.27 -3.18 -13.25
CA ASN A 540 -26.61 -3.50 -12.74
C ASN A 540 -26.79 -4.99 -12.40
N PRO A 541 -26.42 -5.96 -13.26
CA PRO A 541 -26.43 -7.38 -12.90
C PRO A 541 -25.58 -7.72 -11.67
N ILE A 542 -24.41 -7.12 -11.51
CA ILE A 542 -23.55 -7.35 -10.33
C ILE A 542 -24.17 -6.74 -9.08
N MET A 543 -24.66 -5.50 -9.14
CA MET A 543 -25.32 -4.84 -8.00
C MET A 543 -26.60 -5.55 -7.56
N ASN A 544 -27.31 -6.19 -8.48
CA ASN A 544 -28.52 -6.94 -8.18
C ASN A 544 -28.25 -8.41 -7.81
N GLY A 545 -26.99 -8.83 -7.69
CA GLY A 545 -26.61 -10.19 -7.33
C GLY A 545 -26.81 -11.23 -8.45
N PHE A 546 -27.13 -10.82 -9.68
CA PHE A 546 -27.40 -11.74 -10.80
C PHE A 546 -26.12 -12.28 -11.46
N CYS A 547 -25.00 -11.61 -11.27
CA CYS A 547 -23.71 -12.00 -11.85
C CYS A 547 -22.57 -11.69 -10.89
N ARG A 548 -21.61 -12.64 -10.77
CA ARG A 548 -20.35 -12.45 -10.05
C ARG A 548 -19.19 -12.72 -10.99
N ILE A 549 -18.13 -11.92 -10.86
CA ILE A 549 -16.90 -12.06 -11.65
C ILE A 549 -15.74 -12.06 -10.70
N ASP A 550 -14.97 -13.16 -10.70
CA ASP A 550 -13.78 -13.35 -9.87
C ASP A 550 -12.57 -13.64 -10.76
N LEU A 551 -11.43 -13.03 -10.44
CA LEU A 551 -10.15 -13.32 -11.05
C LEU A 551 -9.31 -14.13 -10.07
N GLU A 552 -9.01 -15.38 -10.40
CA GLU A 552 -8.11 -16.21 -9.61
C GLU A 552 -6.65 -15.79 -9.89
N GLN A 553 -6.14 -14.84 -9.11
CA GLN A 553 -4.85 -14.17 -9.34
C GLN A 553 -3.62 -15.05 -9.11
N PHE A 554 -3.77 -16.23 -8.51
CA PHE A 554 -2.65 -17.06 -8.06
C PHE A 554 -2.41 -18.31 -8.92
N THR A 555 -3.18 -18.51 -9.98
CA THR A 555 -3.02 -19.66 -10.89
C THR A 555 -2.26 -19.27 -12.15
N LYS A 556 -1.35 -20.13 -12.62
CA LYS A 556 -0.83 -20.10 -13.99
C LYS A 556 -1.48 -21.24 -14.77
N PRO A 557 -2.23 -20.96 -15.81
CA PRO A 557 -2.61 -19.68 -16.42
C PRO A 557 -3.58 -18.87 -15.57
N VAL A 558 -3.71 -17.56 -15.87
CA VAL A 558 -4.68 -16.67 -15.21
C VAL A 558 -6.10 -17.17 -15.47
N ARG A 559 -6.87 -17.38 -14.41
CA ARG A 559 -8.23 -17.94 -14.51
C ARG A 559 -9.25 -16.87 -14.16
N LEU A 560 -10.15 -16.58 -15.11
CA LEU A 560 -11.33 -15.75 -14.92
C LEU A 560 -12.51 -16.64 -14.61
N ARG A 561 -13.17 -16.41 -13.48
CA ARG A 561 -14.41 -17.10 -13.11
C ARG A 561 -15.59 -16.14 -13.17
N MET A 562 -16.58 -16.45 -14.00
CA MET A 562 -17.83 -15.70 -14.12
C MET A 562 -18.98 -16.59 -13.71
N VAL A 563 -19.73 -16.18 -12.69
CA VAL A 563 -20.91 -16.91 -12.21
C VAL A 563 -22.15 -16.11 -12.58
N ILE A 564 -23.07 -16.72 -13.28
CA ILE A 564 -24.40 -16.18 -13.57
C ILE A 564 -25.37 -16.87 -12.63
N GLU A 565 -25.87 -16.14 -11.63
CA GLU A 565 -26.66 -16.68 -10.52
C GLU A 565 -28.16 -16.69 -10.79
N GLN A 566 -28.68 -15.67 -11.51
CA GLN A 566 -30.12 -15.57 -11.89
C GLN A 566 -30.31 -14.77 -13.17
N SER A 567 -31.53 -14.68 -13.65
CA SER A 567 -31.91 -14.08 -14.94
C SER A 567 -31.43 -12.65 -15.14
N CYS A 568 -30.25 -12.52 -15.72
CA CYS A 568 -29.72 -11.29 -16.29
C CYS A 568 -30.52 -10.89 -17.53
N GLY A 569 -30.82 -9.61 -17.76
CA GLY A 569 -31.47 -9.14 -18.97
C GLY A 569 -30.72 -9.55 -20.25
N SER A 570 -31.40 -9.88 -21.32
CA SER A 570 -30.79 -10.35 -22.58
C SER A 570 -29.77 -9.39 -23.19
N VAL A 571 -29.93 -8.08 -22.97
CA VAL A 571 -29.04 -7.02 -23.47
C VAL A 571 -27.71 -7.01 -22.72
N ASP A 572 -27.73 -7.13 -21.39
CA ASP A 572 -26.56 -7.12 -20.53
C ASP A 572 -25.71 -8.37 -20.73
N LEU A 573 -26.34 -9.53 -20.85
CA LEU A 573 -25.66 -10.79 -21.15
C LEU A 573 -24.95 -10.72 -22.51
N LYS A 574 -25.59 -10.17 -23.54
CA LYS A 574 -25.01 -10.01 -24.89
C LYS A 574 -23.80 -9.10 -24.91
N ALA A 575 -23.80 -8.04 -24.11
CA ALA A 575 -22.66 -7.12 -23.95
C ALA A 575 -21.51 -7.79 -23.20
N ALA A 576 -21.80 -8.57 -22.15
CA ALA A 576 -20.81 -9.34 -21.39
C ALA A 576 -20.13 -10.39 -22.26
N LEU A 577 -20.90 -11.16 -23.00
CA LEU A 577 -20.40 -12.22 -23.88
C LEU A 577 -19.49 -11.69 -24.99
N ARG A 578 -19.80 -10.53 -25.58
CA ARG A 578 -18.89 -9.85 -26.53
C ARG A 578 -17.58 -9.39 -25.88
N THR A 579 -17.63 -8.92 -24.66
CA THR A 579 -16.44 -8.48 -23.94
C THR A 579 -15.56 -9.68 -23.57
N LEU A 580 -16.15 -10.81 -23.19
CA LEU A 580 -15.43 -12.07 -22.95
C LEU A 580 -14.77 -12.61 -24.23
N ASP A 581 -15.44 -12.53 -25.37
CA ASP A 581 -14.89 -12.93 -26.66
C ASP A 581 -13.65 -12.09 -27.03
N HIS A 582 -13.70 -10.78 -26.84
CA HIS A 582 -12.55 -9.88 -27.01
C HIS A 582 -11.40 -10.21 -26.05
N LEU A 583 -11.73 -10.54 -24.80
CA LEU A 583 -10.76 -11.00 -23.79
C LEU A 583 -10.03 -12.28 -24.25
N LEU A 584 -10.78 -13.29 -24.62
CA LEU A 584 -10.22 -14.59 -25.06
C LEU A 584 -9.41 -14.47 -26.36
N HIS A 585 -9.84 -13.59 -27.26
CA HIS A 585 -9.11 -13.32 -28.51
C HIS A 585 -7.78 -12.60 -28.26
N GLY A 586 -7.79 -11.62 -27.33
CA GLY A 586 -6.62 -10.79 -27.01
C GLY A 586 -5.57 -11.50 -26.12
N PHE A 587 -5.98 -12.55 -25.38
CA PHE A 587 -5.12 -13.18 -24.35
C PHE A 587 -5.04 -14.70 -24.53
N ARG A 588 -3.88 -15.18 -25.01
CA ARG A 588 -3.67 -16.61 -25.27
C ARG A 588 -3.51 -17.46 -24.00
N THR A 589 -3.17 -16.86 -22.86
CA THR A 589 -2.93 -17.56 -21.58
C THR A 589 -4.07 -17.38 -20.57
N LEU A 590 -5.12 -16.63 -20.92
CA LEU A 590 -6.31 -16.50 -20.08
C LEU A 590 -7.19 -17.75 -20.22
N THR A 591 -7.56 -18.35 -19.09
CA THR A 591 -8.60 -19.38 -19.03
C THR A 591 -9.88 -18.80 -18.43
N LEU A 592 -11.02 -19.19 -18.98
CA LEU A 592 -12.35 -18.78 -18.52
C LEU A 592 -13.07 -19.97 -17.91
N VAL A 593 -13.59 -19.79 -16.70
CA VAL A 593 -14.56 -20.70 -16.08
C VAL A 593 -15.90 -19.94 -16.02
N LEU A 594 -16.86 -20.39 -16.82
CA LEU A 594 -18.21 -19.85 -16.83
C LEU A 594 -19.12 -20.77 -16.03
N VAL A 595 -19.70 -20.26 -14.95
CA VAL A 595 -20.66 -21.00 -14.12
C VAL A 595 -22.07 -20.47 -14.41
N LEU A 596 -22.94 -21.32 -14.96
CA LEU A 596 -24.31 -20.99 -15.23
C LEU A 596 -25.23 -21.73 -14.24
N LYS A 597 -25.81 -20.98 -13.30
CA LYS A 597 -26.78 -21.53 -12.33
C LYS A 597 -28.21 -21.43 -12.85
N GLU A 598 -28.54 -20.37 -13.58
CA GLU A 598 -29.83 -20.20 -14.27
C GLU A 598 -29.64 -19.48 -15.61
N LEU A 599 -30.47 -19.81 -16.58
CA LEU A 599 -30.53 -19.13 -17.87
C LEU A 599 -31.81 -18.29 -17.98
N PRO A 600 -31.71 -17.00 -18.38
CA PRO A 600 -32.89 -16.16 -18.58
C PRO A 600 -33.80 -16.76 -19.64
N THR A 601 -35.09 -16.71 -19.40
CA THR A 601 -36.13 -17.10 -20.37
C THR A 601 -35.94 -16.33 -21.69
N GLY A 602 -35.75 -17.05 -22.81
CA GLY A 602 -35.49 -16.47 -24.14
C GLY A 602 -34.02 -16.25 -24.50
N CYS A 603 -33.04 -16.47 -23.61
CA CYS A 603 -31.62 -16.33 -23.91
C CYS A 603 -30.95 -17.60 -24.45
N ASN A 604 -31.63 -18.74 -24.50
CA ASN A 604 -31.08 -20.02 -24.95
C ASN A 604 -30.42 -19.95 -26.35
N VAL A 605 -30.99 -19.17 -27.29
CA VAL A 605 -30.43 -19.01 -28.64
C VAL A 605 -29.11 -18.23 -28.61
N TYR A 606 -29.00 -17.18 -27.80
CA TYR A 606 -27.78 -16.36 -27.70
C TYR A 606 -26.69 -17.09 -26.97
N VAL A 607 -26.99 -17.83 -25.92
CA VAL A 607 -26.02 -18.65 -25.18
C VAL A 607 -25.51 -19.77 -26.08
N ARG A 608 -26.37 -20.43 -26.87
CA ARG A 608 -25.94 -21.43 -27.87
C ARG A 608 -24.98 -20.84 -28.91
N GLN A 609 -25.35 -19.74 -29.55
CA GLN A 609 -24.50 -19.07 -30.53
C GLN A 609 -23.15 -18.63 -29.92
N TRP A 610 -23.12 -18.30 -28.65
CA TRP A 610 -21.91 -17.90 -27.97
C TRP A 610 -21.07 -19.12 -27.55
N LEU A 611 -21.67 -20.21 -27.08
CA LEU A 611 -20.98 -21.47 -26.82
C LEU A 611 -20.36 -22.04 -28.11
N ASP A 612 -21.04 -21.92 -29.25
CA ASP A 612 -20.48 -22.27 -30.55
C ASP A 612 -19.23 -21.43 -30.90
N ARG A 613 -19.22 -20.14 -30.58
CA ARG A 613 -18.04 -19.27 -30.75
C ARG A 613 -16.92 -19.61 -29.76
N LEU A 614 -17.25 -19.95 -28.52
CA LEU A 614 -16.29 -20.40 -27.52
C LEU A 614 -15.65 -21.74 -27.91
N GLY A 615 -16.24 -22.53 -28.75
CA GLY A 615 -15.65 -23.75 -29.31
C GLY A 615 -14.28 -23.51 -30.01
N HIS A 616 -14.02 -22.26 -30.47
CA HIS A 616 -12.72 -21.86 -30.96
C HIS A 616 -11.63 -21.72 -29.87
N TYR A 617 -12.05 -21.70 -28.60
CA TYR A 617 -11.20 -21.57 -27.40
C TYR A 617 -11.38 -22.76 -26.45
N SER A 618 -11.75 -23.93 -26.97
CA SER A 618 -12.10 -25.14 -26.20
C SER A 618 -11.01 -25.61 -25.23
N ASP A 619 -9.75 -25.26 -25.50
CA ASP A 619 -8.58 -25.52 -24.66
C ASP A 619 -8.48 -24.58 -23.45
N ARG A 620 -9.25 -23.48 -23.43
CA ARG A 620 -9.12 -22.40 -22.45
C ARG A 620 -10.44 -22.00 -21.79
N VAL A 621 -11.54 -22.60 -22.19
CA VAL A 621 -12.87 -22.30 -21.65
C VAL A 621 -13.48 -23.56 -21.06
N THR A 622 -13.85 -23.45 -19.78
CA THR A 622 -14.62 -24.47 -19.05
C THR A 622 -16.00 -23.90 -18.73
N VAL A 623 -17.04 -24.63 -19.03
CA VAL A 623 -18.40 -24.24 -18.65
C VAL A 623 -18.91 -25.20 -17.59
N GLU A 624 -19.23 -24.66 -16.40
CA GLU A 624 -19.87 -25.40 -15.31
C GLU A 624 -21.34 -25.01 -15.27
N TRP A 625 -22.27 -25.99 -15.33
CA TRP A 625 -23.70 -25.75 -15.16
C TRP A 625 -24.38 -26.82 -14.31
N GLU A 626 -25.55 -26.52 -13.79
CA GLU A 626 -26.37 -27.49 -13.08
C GLU A 626 -27.07 -28.43 -14.09
N GLU A 627 -27.22 -29.71 -13.71
CA GLU A 627 -27.78 -30.78 -14.56
C GLU A 627 -29.16 -30.46 -15.17
N ALA A 628 -29.98 -29.68 -14.48
CA ALA A 628 -31.30 -29.25 -14.93
C ALA A 628 -31.29 -28.36 -16.21
N LEU A 629 -30.16 -27.76 -16.54
CA LEU A 629 -30.01 -26.85 -17.69
C LEU A 629 -29.53 -27.54 -18.97
N MET A 630 -29.22 -28.84 -18.91
CA MET A 630 -28.64 -29.58 -20.03
C MET A 630 -29.62 -29.93 -21.16
N HIS A 631 -30.93 -29.84 -20.92
CA HIS A 631 -31.89 -30.20 -21.97
C HIS A 631 -31.80 -29.28 -23.21
N GLY A 632 -31.15 -29.79 -24.27
CA GLY A 632 -31.08 -29.18 -25.60
C GLY A 632 -29.84 -28.41 -25.97
N ILE A 633 -28.71 -28.54 -25.24
CA ILE A 633 -27.42 -27.94 -25.59
C ILE A 633 -26.40 -29.04 -25.96
N ASP A 634 -25.80 -28.95 -27.16
CA ASP A 634 -24.73 -29.87 -27.59
C ASP A 634 -23.43 -29.54 -26.86
N SER A 635 -23.06 -30.40 -25.91
CA SER A 635 -21.89 -30.24 -25.04
C SER A 635 -20.57 -30.75 -25.67
N SER A 636 -20.60 -31.28 -26.88
CA SER A 636 -19.43 -31.92 -27.52
C SER A 636 -18.28 -30.95 -27.88
N ARG A 637 -18.51 -29.64 -27.86
CA ARG A 637 -17.57 -28.62 -28.36
C ARG A 637 -16.83 -27.81 -27.26
N VAL A 638 -17.18 -27.97 -26.01
CA VAL A 638 -16.56 -27.24 -24.87
C VAL A 638 -16.34 -28.23 -23.73
N ALA A 639 -15.21 -28.13 -23.02
CA ALA A 639 -14.96 -28.94 -21.82
C ALA A 639 -16.05 -28.63 -20.77
N VAL A 640 -16.98 -29.55 -20.57
CA VAL A 640 -18.11 -29.43 -19.65
C VAL A 640 -17.81 -30.24 -18.40
N THR A 641 -17.86 -29.60 -17.25
CA THR A 641 -17.82 -30.29 -15.93
C THR A 641 -19.21 -30.15 -15.31
N THR A 642 -19.92 -31.25 -15.20
CA THR A 642 -21.19 -31.33 -14.44
C THR A 642 -20.91 -31.41 -12.95
N ARG A 643 -21.47 -30.50 -12.14
CA ARG A 643 -21.57 -30.69 -10.68
C ARG A 643 -22.88 -31.40 -10.38
N THR A 644 -22.79 -32.60 -9.84
CA THR A 644 -23.92 -33.23 -9.12
C THR A 644 -24.09 -32.50 -7.80
N SER A 645 -25.28 -31.95 -7.57
CA SER A 645 -25.71 -31.43 -6.26
C SER A 645 -25.73 -32.57 -5.26
N GLY A 646 -24.73 -32.55 -4.33
CA GLY A 646 -24.70 -33.33 -3.12
C GLY A 646 -25.00 -32.44 -1.93
#